data_b7d5ebc42ab5dbb74d2191f88dcec433
#
_entry.id   b7d5ebc42ab5dbb74d2191f88dcec433
#
_cell.length_a   1.000
_cell.length_b   1.000
_cell.length_c   1.000
_cell.angle_alpha   90.00
_cell.angle_beta   90.00
_cell.angle_gamma   90.00
#
_symmetry.space_group_name_H-M   'P 1'
#
loop_
_entity.id
_entity.type
_entity.pdbx_description
1 polymer ?
#
loop_
_entity_poly.entity_id
_entity_poly.type
_entity_poly.pdbx_seq_one_letter_code
_entity_poly.pdbx_strand_id
1 'polypeptide(L)'
;MKTLRESLLLFPLILCADLSYQDRAEKLFHDLEVVREIDQAINKQLPYLFTDFGMVGYFTMPSARMPKAGRFGFGFAKAPPYDIWSLSAQLFDHLETVGSYSIYRGILEWNFGHLGFGDDADRSASAKLGLLRREDGFPYLPNFSLGWIDFLGSKRFNSFFVAATQEFIWADVEATLGWGCGRIKGFYGGLAWSPWNWLTFAAEYDANNYKKHSWEHPLGRKVRSRINVGAQARLWNLFTVSVHSLRGEKVATSASIHYDLGKTEGLFPKVYDPPVYQTEPAGRLRTHEELAQELAVAFKEQGFDLYSAYLTPQGKGLDSLWLKVINVRYREEDTVRTRIEHLLAYQIPDTISHVTAVVEADGVPVHEYRFRLVDLMRYRNGILSNAEFQVIAPLHNASSSPSSYESAHLYQRRRPICIFTFRPRLLTFFGSSTGKFKAQTGFTLSAEGYPFDLCYYFIQGSFTLFSQIQNLRSVDILNPSRIINVRTDGLLYHQAHSFHLDQAYLQRSWHLGQGWFTRIAAGYFETAYGGVAAETLLYPVHSHWAIGFEGAVVWKRNYYGLGFTNKIRKITPNGLTHVPFTGFQYFVDFYYDYKPLNLDFRFRVGQFLARDKGIRLEGGRTFLSGLRLGLWWTFTNAKDMINNHRYYDKGISLTMPLDLFMNQSSRTRIGTSLAAWLRDCGARAYTGKELYQTIFWERYNQHPLFY
;
A
#
# COMPACT_ATOMS: atom_id res chain seq x y z
N MET A 1 -2.54 -32.01 -16.84
CA MET A 1 -3.86 -31.37 -16.86
C MET A 1 -4.06 -30.36 -17.99
N LYS A 2 -3.06 -29.65 -18.47
CA LYS A 2 -3.15 -28.84 -19.72
C LYS A 2 -3.49 -29.71 -20.94
N THR A 3 -2.89 -30.86 -21.04
CA THR A 3 -3.11 -31.86 -22.11
C THR A 3 -4.52 -32.49 -22.14
N LEU A 4 -5.20 -32.60 -20.98
CA LEU A 4 -6.59 -33.12 -20.94
C LEU A 4 -7.59 -32.04 -21.37
N ARG A 5 -7.29 -30.77 -21.14
CA ARG A 5 -8.12 -29.64 -21.55
C ARG A 5 -8.12 -29.43 -23.07
N GLU A 6 -6.97 -29.68 -23.72
CA GLU A 6 -6.82 -29.59 -25.16
C GLU A 6 -7.43 -30.80 -25.90
N SER A 7 -7.42 -31.99 -25.27
CA SER A 7 -8.02 -33.20 -25.84
C SER A 7 -9.56 -33.19 -25.82
N LEU A 8 -10.18 -32.50 -24.85
CA LEU A 8 -11.64 -32.34 -24.79
C LEU A 8 -12.17 -31.29 -25.78
N LEU A 9 -11.33 -30.36 -26.23
CA LEU A 9 -11.70 -29.33 -27.23
C LEU A 9 -11.59 -29.84 -28.68
N LEU A 10 -10.88 -30.94 -28.93
CA LEU A 10 -10.70 -31.50 -30.28
C LEU A 10 -11.76 -32.54 -30.67
N PHE A 11 -12.55 -33.06 -29.74
CA PHE A 11 -13.54 -34.09 -30.03
C PHE A 11 -14.80 -33.61 -30.79
N PRO A 12 -15.29 -32.36 -30.66
CA PRO A 12 -16.43 -31.91 -31.47
C PRO A 12 -16.12 -31.51 -32.91
N LEU A 13 -14.84 -31.35 -33.29
CA LEU A 13 -14.46 -30.84 -34.60
C LEU A 13 -14.52 -31.89 -35.72
N ILE A 14 -14.71 -33.18 -35.43
CA ILE A 14 -14.66 -34.28 -36.44
C ILE A 14 -16.06 -34.64 -36.97
N LEU A 15 -17.17 -34.10 -36.43
CA LEU A 15 -18.53 -34.45 -36.84
C LEU A 15 -19.30 -33.31 -37.56
N CYS A 16 -18.66 -32.28 -38.02
CA CYS A 16 -19.29 -31.15 -38.69
C CYS A 16 -19.02 -31.10 -40.21
N ALA A 17 -19.45 -32.11 -40.92
CA ALA A 17 -19.76 -31.96 -42.33
C ALA A 17 -21.28 -31.70 -42.50
N ASP A 18 -21.65 -30.60 -43.15
CA ASP A 18 -22.98 -30.21 -43.57
C ASP A 18 -24.04 -29.65 -42.57
N LEU A 19 -23.61 -28.80 -41.69
CA LEU A 19 -24.56 -27.93 -40.96
C LEU A 19 -24.65 -26.54 -41.63
N SER A 20 -25.83 -25.98 -41.74
CA SER A 20 -26.03 -24.60 -42.23
C SER A 20 -25.28 -23.61 -41.34
N TYR A 21 -25.00 -22.40 -41.82
CA TYR A 21 -24.29 -21.37 -41.03
C TYR A 21 -25.03 -21.02 -39.73
N GLN A 22 -26.36 -21.03 -39.77
CA GLN A 22 -27.21 -20.81 -38.59
C GLN A 22 -27.13 -21.98 -37.60
N ASP A 23 -27.19 -23.21 -38.06
CA ASP A 23 -27.06 -24.39 -37.20
C ASP A 23 -25.69 -24.48 -36.54
N ARG A 24 -24.63 -24.03 -37.24
CA ARG A 24 -23.26 -23.94 -36.68
C ARG A 24 -23.17 -22.86 -35.61
N ALA A 25 -23.80 -21.71 -35.83
CA ALA A 25 -23.82 -20.62 -34.85
C ALA A 25 -24.61 -21.01 -33.60
N GLU A 26 -25.77 -21.64 -33.73
CA GLU A 26 -26.58 -22.13 -32.61
C GLU A 26 -25.84 -23.22 -31.81
N LYS A 27 -25.21 -24.17 -32.50
CA LYS A 27 -24.37 -25.20 -31.87
C LYS A 27 -23.20 -24.60 -31.13
N LEU A 28 -22.48 -23.65 -31.73
CA LEU A 28 -21.38 -22.95 -31.06
C LEU A 28 -21.86 -22.18 -29.83
N PHE A 29 -23.03 -21.55 -29.91
CA PHE A 29 -23.61 -20.84 -28.79
C PHE A 29 -23.99 -21.80 -27.64
N HIS A 30 -24.57 -22.93 -27.97
CA HIS A 30 -24.89 -23.98 -27.00
C HIS A 30 -23.60 -24.58 -26.38
N ASP A 31 -22.57 -24.86 -27.17
CA ASP A 31 -21.32 -25.40 -26.69
C ASP A 31 -20.61 -24.37 -25.77
N LEU A 32 -20.68 -23.08 -26.10
CA LEU A 32 -20.16 -22.00 -25.24
C LEU A 32 -20.96 -21.87 -23.94
N GLU A 33 -22.26 -22.07 -23.99
CA GLU A 33 -23.11 -22.05 -22.79
C GLU A 33 -22.82 -23.24 -21.88
N VAL A 34 -22.68 -24.45 -22.44
CA VAL A 34 -22.23 -25.64 -21.70
C VAL A 34 -20.84 -25.46 -21.09
N VAL A 35 -19.87 -24.91 -21.86
CA VAL A 35 -18.53 -24.59 -21.33
C VAL A 35 -18.62 -23.58 -20.20
N ARG A 36 -19.48 -22.56 -20.32
CA ARG A 36 -19.70 -21.56 -19.26
C ARG A 36 -20.33 -22.18 -18.02
N GLU A 37 -21.32 -23.07 -18.18
CA GLU A 37 -21.92 -23.78 -17.04
C GLU A 37 -20.92 -24.68 -16.33
N ILE A 38 -20.10 -25.41 -17.11
CA ILE A 38 -19.01 -26.25 -16.57
C ILE A 38 -17.99 -25.38 -15.84
N ASP A 39 -17.58 -24.26 -16.44
CA ASP A 39 -16.63 -23.33 -15.81
C ASP A 39 -17.20 -22.71 -14.53
N GLN A 40 -18.48 -22.34 -14.53
CA GLN A 40 -19.19 -21.88 -13.33
C GLN A 40 -19.29 -22.98 -12.24
N ALA A 41 -19.56 -24.21 -12.63
CA ALA A 41 -19.63 -25.33 -11.68
C ALA A 41 -18.26 -25.67 -11.08
N ILE A 42 -17.19 -25.65 -11.90
CA ILE A 42 -15.82 -25.89 -11.45
C ILE A 42 -15.33 -24.76 -10.54
N ASN A 43 -15.71 -23.50 -10.86
CA ASN A 43 -15.31 -22.32 -10.13
C ASN A 43 -16.29 -21.96 -8.99
N LYS A 44 -17.36 -22.73 -8.79
CA LYS A 44 -18.28 -22.51 -7.67
C LYS A 44 -17.53 -22.59 -6.35
N GLN A 45 -17.59 -21.52 -5.57
CA GLN A 45 -17.01 -21.43 -4.24
C GLN A 45 -18.12 -21.22 -3.22
N LEU A 46 -18.04 -21.96 -2.12
CA LEU A 46 -18.94 -21.70 -0.99
C LEU A 46 -18.60 -20.33 -0.36
N PRO A 47 -19.57 -19.63 0.21
CA PRO A 47 -19.34 -18.40 0.95
C PRO A 47 -18.29 -18.58 2.04
N TYR A 48 -17.43 -17.57 2.26
CA TYR A 48 -16.52 -17.59 3.39
C TYR A 48 -17.24 -17.17 4.66
N LEU A 49 -17.00 -17.90 5.74
CA LEU A 49 -17.37 -17.52 7.09
C LEU A 49 -16.17 -16.84 7.76
N PHE A 50 -16.45 -15.97 8.73
CA PHE A 50 -15.43 -15.22 9.46
C PHE A 50 -15.64 -15.36 10.96
N THR A 51 -14.55 -15.61 11.67
CA THR A 51 -14.55 -15.66 13.14
C THR A 51 -14.81 -14.27 13.73
N ASP A 52 -15.17 -14.20 15.01
CA ASP A 52 -15.29 -12.93 15.75
C ASP A 52 -14.00 -12.09 15.74
N PHE A 53 -12.84 -12.72 15.51
CA PHE A 53 -11.55 -12.06 15.34
C PHE A 53 -11.24 -11.65 13.89
N GLY A 54 -12.12 -11.96 12.93
CA GLY A 54 -12.00 -11.55 11.52
C GLY A 54 -11.15 -12.48 10.64
N MET A 55 -10.71 -13.64 11.12
CA MET A 55 -10.06 -14.69 10.34
C MET A 55 -11.09 -15.57 9.64
N VAL A 56 -10.77 -16.11 8.46
CA VAL A 56 -11.65 -17.10 7.83
C VAL A 56 -11.76 -18.37 8.68
N GLY A 57 -13.01 -18.72 9.01
CA GLY A 57 -13.35 -19.81 9.91
C GLY A 57 -14.83 -19.80 10.22
N TYR A 58 -15.24 -20.40 11.33
CA TYR A 58 -16.64 -20.41 11.79
C TYR A 58 -16.94 -19.17 12.66
N PHE A 59 -17.33 -19.36 13.92
CA PHE A 59 -17.59 -18.25 14.85
C PHE A 59 -16.38 -17.94 15.74
N THR A 60 -15.78 -18.99 16.32
CA THR A 60 -14.58 -18.87 17.18
C THR A 60 -13.41 -19.72 16.67
N MET A 61 -13.68 -20.74 15.86
CA MET A 61 -12.69 -21.70 15.37
C MET A 61 -12.29 -21.41 13.92
N PRO A 62 -10.98 -21.38 13.61
CA PRO A 62 -10.51 -21.15 12.25
C PRO A 62 -10.73 -22.36 11.33
N SER A 63 -10.92 -22.09 10.04
CA SER A 63 -10.93 -23.12 8.98
C SER A 63 -9.62 -23.07 8.16
N ALA A 64 -9.41 -24.08 7.32
CA ALA A 64 -8.25 -24.09 6.42
C ALA A 64 -8.47 -23.31 5.13
N ARG A 65 -9.65 -22.80 4.88
CA ARG A 65 -9.96 -22.03 3.65
C ARG A 65 -9.20 -20.70 3.61
N MET A 66 -8.80 -20.31 2.40
CA MET A 66 -8.05 -19.09 2.15
C MET A 66 -8.74 -18.27 1.05
N PRO A 67 -9.06 -17.00 1.27
CA PRO A 67 -9.51 -16.10 0.20
C PRO A 67 -8.41 -15.86 -0.84
N LYS A 68 -8.78 -15.30 -1.98
CA LYS A 68 -7.82 -14.84 -2.99
C LYS A 68 -7.02 -13.63 -2.49
N ALA A 69 -5.75 -13.53 -2.90
CA ALA A 69 -4.90 -12.39 -2.58
C ALA A 69 -5.55 -11.04 -2.94
N GLY A 70 -5.36 -10.04 -2.09
CA GLY A 70 -5.93 -8.70 -2.28
C GLY A 70 -7.29 -8.48 -1.63
N ARG A 71 -7.84 -9.48 -0.94
CA ARG A 71 -9.05 -9.31 -0.15
C ARG A 71 -8.73 -8.64 1.18
N PHE A 72 -9.47 -7.58 1.50
CA PHE A 72 -9.38 -6.84 2.75
C PHE A 72 -10.72 -6.90 3.47
N GLY A 73 -10.66 -6.97 4.80
CA GLY A 73 -11.85 -6.98 5.63
C GLY A 73 -11.69 -6.07 6.84
N PHE A 74 -12.78 -5.41 7.23
CA PHE A 74 -12.90 -4.66 8.47
C PHE A 74 -14.15 -5.13 9.19
N GLY A 75 -14.02 -5.50 10.47
CA GLY A 75 -15.11 -6.08 11.22
C GLY A 75 -15.21 -5.58 12.65
N PHE A 76 -16.39 -5.72 13.19
CA PHE A 76 -16.71 -5.55 14.59
C PHE A 76 -17.54 -6.74 15.09
N ALA A 77 -17.13 -7.34 16.20
CA ALA A 77 -17.88 -8.39 16.86
C ALA A 77 -18.17 -8.02 18.32
N LYS A 78 -19.42 -8.21 18.73
CA LYS A 78 -19.83 -8.19 20.11
C LYS A 78 -19.95 -9.63 20.60
N ALA A 79 -18.85 -10.17 21.14
CA ALA A 79 -18.74 -11.54 21.65
C ALA A 79 -18.57 -11.50 23.17
N PRO A 80 -19.65 -11.31 23.96
CA PRO A 80 -19.56 -11.04 25.37
C PRO A 80 -18.69 -12.05 26.14
N PRO A 81 -17.76 -11.60 26.98
CA PRO A 81 -17.56 -10.25 27.53
C PRO A 81 -16.61 -9.34 26.72
N TYR A 82 -16.38 -9.63 25.44
CA TYR A 82 -15.46 -8.89 24.58
C TYR A 82 -16.22 -8.10 23.51
N ASP A 83 -15.68 -6.91 23.17
CA ASP A 83 -15.96 -6.22 21.93
C ASP A 83 -14.66 -6.25 21.11
N ILE A 84 -14.73 -6.74 19.87
CA ILE A 84 -13.57 -7.03 19.05
C ILE A 84 -13.66 -6.25 17.73
N TRP A 85 -12.68 -5.44 17.45
CA TRP A 85 -12.47 -4.83 16.13
C TRP A 85 -11.41 -5.62 15.37
N SER A 86 -11.62 -5.87 14.10
CA SER A 86 -10.69 -6.65 13.28
C SER A 86 -10.41 -5.99 11.94
N LEU A 87 -9.17 -6.16 11.47
CA LEU A 87 -8.72 -5.78 10.14
C LEU A 87 -8.01 -6.99 9.53
N SER A 88 -8.60 -7.59 8.51
CA SER A 88 -8.04 -8.75 7.82
C SER A 88 -7.47 -8.35 6.45
N ALA A 89 -6.40 -9.01 6.05
CA ALA A 89 -5.78 -8.84 4.75
C ALA A 89 -5.25 -10.18 4.23
N GLN A 90 -5.69 -10.57 3.03
CA GLN A 90 -5.12 -11.68 2.31
C GLN A 90 -3.89 -11.18 1.56
N LEU A 91 -2.71 -11.36 2.15
CA LEU A 91 -1.46 -10.84 1.56
C LEU A 91 -1.06 -11.63 0.32
N PHE A 92 -1.16 -12.95 0.35
CA PHE A 92 -0.94 -13.85 -0.77
C PHE A 92 -2.07 -14.87 -0.82
N ASP A 93 -2.21 -15.58 -1.89
CA ASP A 93 -3.21 -16.65 -1.98
C ASP A 93 -3.08 -17.66 -0.84
N HIS A 94 -1.88 -17.83 -0.29
CA HIS A 94 -1.56 -18.74 0.80
C HIS A 94 -1.30 -18.04 2.16
N LEU A 95 -1.46 -16.73 2.29
CA LEU A 95 -1.18 -16.01 3.54
C LEU A 95 -2.28 -15.01 3.90
N GLU A 96 -3.04 -15.34 4.92
CA GLU A 96 -4.01 -14.46 5.59
C GLU A 96 -3.38 -13.86 6.85
N THR A 97 -3.57 -12.56 7.04
CA THR A 97 -3.17 -11.84 8.25
C THR A 97 -4.33 -11.07 8.83
N VAL A 98 -4.42 -11.04 10.15
CA VAL A 98 -5.49 -10.34 10.87
C VAL A 98 -4.89 -9.56 12.02
N GLY A 99 -5.18 -8.27 12.08
CA GLY A 99 -4.99 -7.43 13.26
C GLY A 99 -6.30 -7.33 14.03
N SER A 100 -6.29 -7.48 15.36
CA SER A 100 -7.48 -7.29 16.17
C SER A 100 -7.23 -6.41 17.40
N TYR A 101 -8.30 -5.75 17.82
CA TYR A 101 -8.36 -4.91 19.00
C TYR A 101 -9.53 -5.35 19.86
N SER A 102 -9.22 -6.04 20.96
CA SER A 102 -10.20 -6.64 21.87
C SER A 102 -10.35 -5.81 23.13
N ILE A 103 -11.57 -5.41 23.47
CA ILE A 103 -11.93 -4.65 24.68
C ILE A 103 -12.56 -5.61 25.69
N TYR A 104 -12.01 -5.66 26.89
CA TYR A 104 -12.46 -6.49 28.03
C TYR A 104 -13.51 -5.74 28.84
N ARG A 105 -14.78 -5.94 28.54
CA ARG A 105 -15.87 -5.16 29.14
C ARG A 105 -16.02 -5.38 30.64
N GLY A 106 -15.98 -4.26 31.40
CA GLY A 106 -16.12 -4.29 32.85
C GLY A 106 -14.83 -4.60 33.61
N ILE A 107 -13.69 -4.72 32.93
CA ILE A 107 -12.37 -4.79 33.57
C ILE A 107 -11.64 -3.50 33.25
N LEU A 108 -11.43 -2.62 34.22
CA LEU A 108 -10.67 -1.39 34.04
C LEU A 108 -9.21 -1.71 33.75
N GLU A 109 -8.62 -0.97 32.83
CA GLU A 109 -7.18 -1.03 32.60
C GLU A 109 -6.42 -0.55 33.84
N TRP A 110 -5.40 -1.32 34.24
CA TRP A 110 -4.71 -1.17 35.53
C TRP A 110 -4.15 0.23 35.76
N ASN A 111 -3.47 0.82 34.78
CA ASN A 111 -2.76 2.09 34.97
C ASN A 111 -3.62 3.31 34.64
N PHE A 112 -4.48 3.22 33.64
CA PHE A 112 -5.16 4.35 33.01
C PHE A 112 -6.69 4.27 33.05
N GLY A 113 -7.24 3.14 33.51
CA GLY A 113 -8.68 2.93 33.51
C GLY A 113 -9.44 4.06 34.23
N HIS A 114 -8.93 4.49 35.42
CA HIS A 114 -9.48 5.58 36.21
C HIS A 114 -9.20 6.98 35.64
N LEU A 115 -8.28 7.12 34.66
CA LEU A 115 -7.93 8.39 34.01
C LEU A 115 -8.78 8.68 32.75
N GLY A 116 -9.72 7.78 32.42
CA GLY A 116 -10.58 7.89 31.27
C GLY A 116 -10.30 6.90 30.13
N PHE A 117 -9.29 6.04 30.26
CA PHE A 117 -9.07 4.94 29.30
C PHE A 117 -10.24 3.93 29.37
N GLY A 118 -10.82 3.72 30.55
CA GLY A 118 -11.91 2.80 30.79
C GLY A 118 -11.47 1.34 30.77
N ASP A 119 -12.30 0.46 30.18
CA ASP A 119 -12.04 -0.98 30.14
C ASP A 119 -10.70 -1.33 29.51
N ASP A 120 -10.09 -2.40 30.00
CA ASP A 120 -8.83 -2.95 29.47
C ASP A 120 -8.98 -3.36 27.99
N ALA A 121 -7.90 -3.29 27.26
CA ALA A 121 -7.91 -3.60 25.84
C ALA A 121 -6.60 -4.20 25.37
N ASP A 122 -6.69 -5.11 24.42
CA ASP A 122 -5.58 -5.81 23.81
C ASP A 122 -5.46 -5.57 22.31
N ARG A 123 -4.22 -5.50 21.83
CA ARG A 123 -3.88 -5.45 20.40
C ARG A 123 -3.18 -6.74 20.02
N SER A 124 -3.68 -7.41 19.01
CA SER A 124 -3.12 -8.67 18.58
C SER A 124 -2.97 -8.72 17.05
N ALA A 125 -2.00 -9.53 16.61
CA ALA A 125 -1.88 -9.90 15.22
C ALA A 125 -1.84 -11.42 15.11
N SER A 126 -2.52 -11.93 14.10
CA SER A 126 -2.66 -13.35 13.78
C SER A 126 -2.30 -13.58 12.31
N ALA A 127 -1.78 -14.77 12.00
CA ALA A 127 -1.48 -15.17 10.63
C ALA A 127 -1.91 -16.62 10.40
N LYS A 128 -2.36 -16.91 9.18
CA LYS A 128 -2.68 -18.26 8.72
C LYS A 128 -2.03 -18.52 7.37
N LEU A 129 -1.31 -19.64 7.25
CA LEU A 129 -0.64 -20.09 6.05
C LEU A 129 -1.38 -21.30 5.49
N GLY A 130 -1.88 -21.18 4.26
CA GLY A 130 -2.45 -22.28 3.49
C GLY A 130 -1.33 -23.13 2.89
N LEU A 131 -1.29 -24.41 3.23
CA LEU A 131 -0.31 -25.35 2.68
C LEU A 131 -0.83 -25.98 1.39
N LEU A 132 -2.12 -26.24 1.34
CA LEU A 132 -2.84 -26.80 0.20
C LEU A 132 -4.20 -26.12 0.11
N ARG A 133 -4.56 -25.72 -1.10
CA ARG A 133 -5.85 -25.11 -1.38
C ARG A 133 -6.52 -25.86 -2.52
N ARG A 134 -7.83 -25.96 -2.48
CA ARG A 134 -8.62 -26.52 -3.58
C ARG A 134 -8.32 -25.81 -4.91
N GLU A 135 -8.15 -24.49 -4.88
CA GLU A 135 -7.88 -23.65 -6.04
C GLU A 135 -6.50 -23.89 -6.67
N ASP A 136 -5.59 -24.57 -5.98
CA ASP A 136 -4.27 -24.93 -6.50
C ASP A 136 -4.32 -26.13 -7.48
N GLY A 137 -5.55 -26.58 -7.85
CA GLY A 137 -5.77 -27.67 -8.79
C GLY A 137 -6.02 -29.03 -8.15
N PHE A 138 -6.33 -29.07 -6.87
CA PHE A 138 -6.64 -30.29 -6.12
C PHE A 138 -8.08 -30.32 -5.60
N PRO A 139 -9.10 -30.39 -6.48
CA PRO A 139 -10.52 -30.16 -6.10
C PRO A 139 -11.09 -31.21 -5.14
N TYR A 140 -10.47 -32.37 -5.03
CA TYR A 140 -10.93 -33.49 -4.18
C TYR A 140 -10.17 -33.61 -2.86
N LEU A 141 -9.04 -32.89 -2.71
CA LEU A 141 -8.31 -32.88 -1.46
C LEU A 141 -8.81 -31.78 -0.53
N PRO A 142 -8.79 -31.99 0.80
CA PRO A 142 -9.11 -30.94 1.73
C PRO A 142 -8.07 -29.82 1.67
N ASN A 143 -8.52 -28.60 1.92
CA ASN A 143 -7.63 -27.49 2.21
C ASN A 143 -6.86 -27.76 3.49
N PHE A 144 -5.57 -27.49 3.52
CA PHE A 144 -4.73 -27.60 4.73
C PHE A 144 -4.12 -26.24 5.08
N SER A 145 -4.22 -25.86 6.33
CA SER A 145 -3.58 -24.66 6.84
C SER A 145 -2.99 -24.85 8.22
N LEU A 146 -2.01 -24.01 8.52
CA LEU A 146 -1.49 -23.79 9.86
C LEU A 146 -1.60 -22.29 10.20
N GLY A 147 -1.79 -21.97 11.47
CA GLY A 147 -1.92 -20.59 11.85
C GLY A 147 -1.51 -20.32 13.28
N TRP A 148 -1.20 -19.06 13.52
CA TRP A 148 -0.80 -18.57 14.83
C TRP A 148 -1.64 -17.35 15.18
N ILE A 149 -2.54 -17.53 16.12
CA ILE A 149 -3.42 -16.51 16.64
C ILE A 149 -2.67 -15.74 17.72
N ASP A 150 -2.76 -14.40 17.68
CA ASP A 150 -2.16 -13.50 18.68
C ASP A 150 -0.66 -13.79 18.94
N PHE A 151 0.10 -13.94 17.85
CA PHE A 151 1.55 -14.16 17.95
C PHE A 151 2.30 -12.87 18.25
N LEU A 152 1.73 -11.72 17.92
CA LEU A 152 2.30 -10.40 18.10
C LEU A 152 1.30 -9.52 18.86
N GLY A 153 1.77 -8.85 19.90
CA GLY A 153 0.96 -8.03 20.80
C GLY A 153 1.19 -8.48 22.25
N SER A 154 0.14 -8.49 23.06
CA SER A 154 0.23 -8.94 24.47
C SER A 154 0.18 -10.47 24.62
N LYS A 155 -0.16 -11.19 23.55
CA LYS A 155 -0.24 -12.66 23.50
C LYS A 155 -1.26 -13.25 24.47
N ARG A 156 -2.31 -12.49 24.77
CA ARG A 156 -3.35 -12.93 25.74
C ARG A 156 -4.18 -14.11 25.22
N PHE A 157 -4.43 -14.19 23.90
CA PHE A 157 -5.17 -15.24 23.23
C PHE A 157 -4.30 -16.16 22.38
N ASN A 158 -3.00 -16.22 22.71
CA ASN A 158 -2.02 -16.96 21.92
C ASN A 158 -2.45 -18.41 21.69
N SER A 159 -2.47 -18.82 20.43
CA SER A 159 -2.78 -20.18 20.01
C SER A 159 -2.09 -20.51 18.69
N PHE A 160 -1.52 -21.69 18.60
CA PHE A 160 -1.14 -22.29 17.34
C PHE A 160 -2.20 -23.32 16.93
N PHE A 161 -2.50 -23.43 15.64
CA PHE A 161 -3.44 -24.43 15.13
C PHE A 161 -3.02 -24.99 13.78
N VAL A 162 -3.52 -26.18 13.49
CA VAL A 162 -3.55 -26.81 12.17
C VAL A 162 -5.00 -27.16 11.85
N ALA A 163 -5.39 -27.02 10.60
CA ALA A 163 -6.76 -27.30 10.16
C ALA A 163 -6.77 -27.99 8.80
N ALA A 164 -7.74 -28.87 8.61
CA ALA A 164 -8.12 -29.43 7.34
C ALA A 164 -9.60 -29.12 7.08
N THR A 165 -9.93 -28.59 5.91
CA THR A 165 -11.31 -28.23 5.53
C THR A 165 -11.64 -28.84 4.18
N GLN A 166 -12.69 -29.67 4.14
CA GLN A 166 -13.23 -30.21 2.90
C GLN A 166 -14.50 -29.45 2.50
N GLU A 167 -14.54 -29.04 1.25
CA GLU A 167 -15.71 -28.40 0.64
C GLU A 167 -16.47 -29.43 -0.23
N PHE A 168 -17.71 -29.71 0.13
CA PHE A 168 -18.63 -30.59 -0.62
C PHE A 168 -19.57 -29.69 -1.44
N ILE A 169 -19.06 -29.21 -2.60
CA ILE A 169 -19.76 -28.23 -3.45
C ILE A 169 -21.13 -28.71 -3.91
N TRP A 170 -21.29 -30.04 -4.15
CA TRP A 170 -22.54 -30.66 -4.58
C TRP A 170 -23.64 -30.62 -3.50
N ALA A 171 -23.25 -30.48 -2.23
CA ALA A 171 -24.21 -30.43 -1.10
C ALA A 171 -24.26 -29.03 -0.46
N ASP A 172 -23.47 -28.07 -0.96
CA ASP A 172 -23.30 -26.74 -0.37
C ASP A 172 -22.84 -26.77 1.09
N VAL A 173 -22.00 -27.77 1.43
CA VAL A 173 -21.50 -28.02 2.81
C VAL A 173 -19.98 -27.91 2.84
N GLU A 174 -19.46 -27.32 3.91
CA GLU A 174 -18.06 -27.46 4.28
C GLU A 174 -17.92 -28.11 5.66
N ALA A 175 -16.87 -28.91 5.83
CA ALA A 175 -16.52 -29.56 7.08
C ALA A 175 -15.05 -29.30 7.42
N THR A 176 -14.79 -28.93 8.66
CA THR A 176 -13.43 -28.69 9.18
C THR A 176 -13.13 -29.60 10.36
N LEU A 177 -11.92 -30.12 10.37
CA LEU A 177 -11.30 -30.73 11.53
C LEU A 177 -9.96 -30.05 11.78
N GLY A 178 -9.73 -29.62 13.00
CA GLY A 178 -8.49 -28.97 13.38
C GLY A 178 -7.99 -29.40 14.75
N TRP A 179 -6.76 -29.04 15.04
CA TRP A 179 -6.12 -29.23 16.34
C TRP A 179 -5.34 -27.99 16.71
N GLY A 180 -5.39 -27.60 17.99
CA GLY A 180 -4.66 -26.44 18.46
C GLY A 180 -4.02 -26.61 19.81
N CYS A 181 -3.04 -25.74 20.09
CA CYS A 181 -2.41 -25.60 21.40
C CYS A 181 -2.36 -24.11 21.81
N GLY A 182 -2.40 -23.88 23.12
CA GLY A 182 -2.53 -22.54 23.67
C GLY A 182 -3.94 -22.29 24.22
N ARG A 183 -4.60 -21.17 23.83
CA ARG A 183 -6.00 -20.93 24.17
C ARG A 183 -6.92 -21.94 23.49
N ILE A 184 -6.74 -22.20 22.21
CA ILE A 184 -7.31 -23.41 21.56
C ILE A 184 -6.59 -24.62 22.12
N LYS A 185 -7.30 -25.60 22.65
CA LYS A 185 -6.68 -26.75 23.32
C LYS A 185 -7.29 -28.07 22.87
N GLY A 186 -6.57 -28.77 21.98
CA GLY A 186 -6.99 -30.06 21.45
C GLY A 186 -7.77 -29.96 20.14
N PHE A 187 -8.52 -30.99 19.83
CA PHE A 187 -9.32 -31.05 18.60
C PHE A 187 -10.50 -30.12 18.62
N TYR A 188 -10.77 -29.53 17.47
CA TYR A 188 -11.97 -28.75 17.19
C TYR A 188 -12.50 -29.11 15.81
N GLY A 189 -13.73 -28.70 15.52
CA GLY A 189 -14.31 -28.93 14.22
C GLY A 189 -15.53 -28.06 14.00
N GLY A 190 -15.99 -28.04 12.76
CA GLY A 190 -17.16 -27.29 12.37
C GLY A 190 -17.78 -27.84 11.09
N LEU A 191 -19.06 -27.57 10.94
CA LEU A 191 -19.86 -27.82 9.75
C LEU A 191 -20.55 -26.53 9.37
N ALA A 192 -20.57 -26.19 8.08
CA ALA A 192 -21.35 -25.09 7.55
C ALA A 192 -22.13 -25.55 6.32
N TRP A 193 -23.37 -25.10 6.24
CA TRP A 193 -24.27 -25.35 5.14
C TRP A 193 -24.76 -24.04 4.55
N SER A 194 -24.52 -23.84 3.26
CA SER A 194 -24.81 -22.60 2.53
C SER A 194 -25.89 -22.83 1.47
N PRO A 195 -27.18 -22.99 1.86
CA PRO A 195 -28.26 -23.27 0.92
C PRO A 195 -28.46 -22.14 -0.11
N TRP A 196 -27.97 -20.92 0.22
CA TRP A 196 -27.95 -19.78 -0.66
C TRP A 196 -26.62 -19.06 -0.56
N ASN A 197 -26.21 -18.42 -1.62
CA ASN A 197 -24.94 -17.66 -1.64
C ASN A 197 -24.87 -16.50 -0.62
N TRP A 198 -26.03 -16.08 -0.12
CA TRP A 198 -26.16 -14.99 0.84
C TRP A 198 -26.36 -15.45 2.29
N LEU A 199 -26.69 -16.75 2.55
CA LEU A 199 -26.96 -17.25 3.90
C LEU A 199 -26.27 -18.59 4.14
N THR A 200 -25.54 -18.67 5.24
CA THR A 200 -24.85 -19.88 5.72
C THR A 200 -25.24 -20.15 7.16
N PHE A 201 -25.62 -21.38 7.46
CA PHE A 201 -25.81 -21.91 8.81
C PHE A 201 -24.54 -22.67 9.20
N ALA A 202 -24.10 -22.51 10.46
CA ALA A 202 -22.91 -23.20 10.92
C ALA A 202 -23.07 -23.71 12.34
N ALA A 203 -22.35 -24.79 12.61
CA ALA A 203 -22.17 -25.36 13.95
C ALA A 203 -20.68 -25.67 14.14
N GLU A 204 -20.13 -25.35 15.30
CA GLU A 204 -18.73 -25.62 15.64
C GLU A 204 -18.59 -26.22 17.02
N TYR A 205 -17.59 -27.07 17.20
CA TYR A 205 -17.08 -27.48 18.50
C TYR A 205 -15.94 -26.56 18.90
N ASP A 206 -16.17 -25.75 19.91
CA ASP A 206 -15.25 -24.73 20.41
C ASP A 206 -14.27 -25.35 21.43
N ALA A 207 -13.02 -25.50 21.03
CA ALA A 207 -11.95 -26.08 21.85
C ALA A 207 -11.21 -25.04 22.72
N ASN A 208 -11.68 -23.78 22.79
CA ASN A 208 -11.05 -22.78 23.65
C ASN A 208 -11.07 -23.18 25.12
N ASN A 209 -9.91 -23.04 25.79
CA ASN A 209 -9.73 -23.35 27.18
C ASN A 209 -10.18 -22.21 28.10
N TYR A 210 -11.41 -21.82 28.04
CA TYR A 210 -11.99 -20.72 28.78
C TYR A 210 -11.79 -20.79 30.30
N LYS A 211 -11.85 -22.01 30.89
CA LYS A 211 -11.79 -22.17 32.36
C LYS A 211 -10.40 -21.99 32.92
N LYS A 212 -9.36 -22.49 32.22
CA LYS A 212 -7.98 -22.56 32.74
C LYS A 212 -7.04 -21.54 32.12
N HIS A 213 -7.47 -20.82 31.08
CA HIS A 213 -6.62 -19.83 30.44
C HIS A 213 -6.45 -18.59 31.35
N SER A 214 -5.21 -18.22 31.64
CA SER A 214 -4.90 -17.17 32.65
C SER A 214 -5.48 -15.80 32.32
N TRP A 215 -5.50 -15.45 31.03
CA TRP A 215 -5.97 -14.16 30.53
C TRP A 215 -7.44 -14.13 30.16
N GLU A 216 -8.17 -15.24 30.35
CA GLU A 216 -9.59 -15.27 30.04
C GLU A 216 -10.37 -14.41 31.02
N HIS A 217 -11.27 -13.59 30.48
CA HIS A 217 -12.15 -12.73 31.28
C HIS A 217 -12.98 -13.58 32.29
N PRO A 218 -13.13 -13.17 33.57
CA PRO A 218 -13.88 -13.94 34.56
C PRO A 218 -15.27 -14.36 34.08
N LEU A 219 -16.03 -13.45 33.46
CA LEU A 219 -17.35 -13.73 32.90
C LEU A 219 -17.28 -14.67 31.68
N GLY A 220 -16.14 -14.71 30.99
CA GLY A 220 -15.90 -15.61 29.84
C GLY A 220 -15.62 -17.05 30.24
N ARG A 221 -15.25 -17.33 31.50
CA ARG A 221 -14.92 -18.66 32.00
C ARG A 221 -16.11 -19.59 32.17
N LYS A 222 -17.33 -19.04 32.16
CA LYS A 222 -18.55 -19.84 32.27
C LYS A 222 -18.90 -20.47 30.93
N VAL A 223 -18.96 -21.79 30.89
CA VAL A 223 -19.20 -22.58 29.68
C VAL A 223 -20.24 -23.66 30.00
N ARG A 224 -21.42 -23.59 29.40
CA ARG A 224 -22.47 -24.63 29.49
C ARG A 224 -22.39 -25.58 28.32
N SER A 225 -22.06 -25.08 27.13
CA SER A 225 -21.90 -25.89 25.92
C SER A 225 -20.61 -25.49 25.21
N ARG A 226 -19.94 -26.45 24.59
CA ARG A 226 -18.84 -26.25 23.67
C ARG A 226 -19.31 -26.22 22.22
N ILE A 227 -20.59 -26.43 21.97
CA ILE A 227 -21.16 -26.35 20.62
C ILE A 227 -21.77 -24.95 20.48
N ASN A 228 -21.23 -24.21 19.54
CA ASN A 228 -21.79 -22.93 19.09
C ASN A 228 -22.54 -23.19 17.78
N VAL A 229 -23.73 -22.62 17.65
CA VAL A 229 -24.56 -22.68 16.46
C VAL A 229 -25.04 -21.29 16.07
N GLY A 230 -25.18 -21.03 14.78
CA GLY A 230 -25.61 -19.73 14.32
C GLY A 230 -25.74 -19.63 12.82
N ALA A 231 -25.91 -18.41 12.34
CA ALA A 231 -26.04 -18.09 10.93
C ALA A 231 -25.23 -16.85 10.58
N GLN A 232 -24.74 -16.80 9.34
CA GLN A 232 -24.09 -15.67 8.74
C GLN A 232 -24.79 -15.30 7.44
N ALA A 233 -25.23 -14.04 7.34
CA ALA A 233 -25.83 -13.47 6.13
C ALA A 233 -24.82 -12.55 5.43
N ARG A 234 -24.76 -12.66 4.10
CA ARG A 234 -23.88 -11.87 3.23
C ARG A 234 -24.72 -11.00 2.31
N LEU A 235 -24.64 -9.70 2.50
CA LEU A 235 -25.41 -8.71 1.76
C LEU A 235 -24.52 -8.05 0.70
N TRP A 236 -25.03 -8.00 -0.55
CA TRP A 236 -24.35 -7.39 -1.71
C TRP A 236 -22.92 -7.87 -1.95
N ASN A 237 -22.58 -9.09 -1.53
CA ASN A 237 -21.21 -9.62 -1.58
C ASN A 237 -20.15 -8.76 -0.87
N LEU A 238 -20.57 -7.82 -0.06
CA LEU A 238 -19.73 -6.82 0.61
C LEU A 238 -19.86 -6.89 2.13
N PHE A 239 -21.11 -6.84 2.63
CA PHE A 239 -21.39 -6.83 4.06
C PHE A 239 -21.71 -8.25 4.56
N THR A 240 -21.12 -8.60 5.68
CA THR A 240 -21.38 -9.87 6.34
C THR A 240 -21.86 -9.59 7.76
N VAL A 241 -22.98 -10.20 8.15
CA VAL A 241 -23.53 -10.11 9.51
C VAL A 241 -23.70 -11.53 10.03
N SER A 242 -23.25 -11.78 11.27
CA SER A 242 -23.45 -13.07 11.91
C SER A 242 -24.15 -12.95 13.27
N VAL A 243 -24.90 -14.00 13.61
CA VAL A 243 -25.51 -14.18 14.93
C VAL A 243 -25.29 -15.62 15.34
N HIS A 244 -24.73 -15.85 16.53
CA HIS A 244 -24.45 -17.21 16.99
C HIS A 244 -24.52 -17.35 18.51
N SER A 245 -24.73 -18.56 18.96
CA SER A 245 -24.59 -18.91 20.39
C SER A 245 -23.11 -18.95 20.76
N LEU A 246 -22.78 -18.46 21.92
CA LEU A 246 -21.42 -18.46 22.46
C LEU A 246 -21.39 -19.15 23.83
N ARG A 247 -20.67 -20.26 23.92
CA ARG A 247 -20.48 -21.07 25.16
C ARG A 247 -21.80 -21.59 25.79
N GLY A 248 -22.92 -21.58 25.04
CA GLY A 248 -24.25 -21.91 25.57
C GLY A 248 -24.77 -20.94 26.64
N GLU A 249 -24.12 -19.77 26.82
CA GLU A 249 -24.41 -18.77 27.84
C GLU A 249 -24.89 -17.43 27.25
N LYS A 250 -24.37 -17.04 26.10
CA LYS A 250 -24.56 -15.73 25.48
C LYS A 250 -24.81 -15.86 23.98
N VAL A 251 -25.37 -14.80 23.44
CA VAL A 251 -25.45 -14.60 21.98
C VAL A 251 -24.38 -13.61 21.61
N ALA A 252 -23.64 -13.93 20.56
CA ALA A 252 -22.66 -13.04 19.95
C ALA A 252 -23.18 -12.59 18.57
N THR A 253 -22.76 -11.41 18.18
CA THR A 253 -23.10 -10.80 16.88
C THR A 253 -21.87 -10.19 16.27
N SER A 254 -21.70 -10.32 14.96
CA SER A 254 -20.64 -9.61 14.24
C SER A 254 -21.16 -8.95 12.98
N ALA A 255 -20.46 -7.91 12.57
CA ALA A 255 -20.68 -7.24 11.28
C ALA A 255 -19.31 -6.94 10.68
N SER A 256 -19.15 -7.22 9.39
CA SER A 256 -17.90 -6.97 8.68
C SER A 256 -18.13 -6.59 7.24
N ILE A 257 -17.16 -5.88 6.67
CA ILE A 257 -17.10 -5.53 5.25
C ILE A 257 -15.88 -6.23 4.68
N HIS A 258 -16.04 -6.95 3.59
CA HIS A 258 -14.95 -7.62 2.88
C HIS A 258 -15.00 -7.26 1.40
N TYR A 259 -13.88 -6.80 0.88
CA TYR A 259 -13.77 -6.37 -0.51
C TYR A 259 -12.41 -6.73 -1.11
N ASP A 260 -12.39 -7.06 -2.42
CA ASP A 260 -11.17 -7.41 -3.15
C ASP A 260 -10.46 -6.13 -3.65
N LEU A 261 -10.03 -5.28 -2.70
CA LEU A 261 -9.33 -4.02 -2.99
C LEU A 261 -8.02 -4.22 -3.74
N GLY A 262 -7.38 -5.37 -3.60
CA GLY A 262 -6.11 -5.66 -4.23
C GLY A 262 -6.18 -6.00 -5.71
N LYS A 263 -7.34 -6.42 -6.22
CA LYS A 263 -7.52 -6.84 -7.62
C LYS A 263 -8.29 -5.84 -8.47
N THR A 264 -8.97 -4.90 -7.86
CA THR A 264 -9.72 -3.88 -8.59
C THR A 264 -8.78 -2.79 -9.12
N GLU A 265 -8.89 -2.42 -10.37
CA GLU A 265 -8.18 -1.26 -10.93
C GLU A 265 -8.70 0.07 -10.37
N GLY A 266 -9.92 0.07 -9.87
CA GLY A 266 -10.60 1.18 -9.20
C GLY A 266 -12.02 0.81 -8.83
N LEU A 267 -12.61 1.50 -7.85
CA LEU A 267 -14.02 1.32 -7.47
C LEU A 267 -14.97 1.90 -8.51
N PHE A 268 -14.48 2.82 -9.33
CA PHE A 268 -15.24 3.46 -10.40
C PHE A 268 -14.48 3.33 -11.73
N PRO A 269 -15.19 3.14 -12.86
CA PRO A 269 -14.57 3.11 -14.18
C PRO A 269 -13.91 4.45 -14.52
N LYS A 270 -12.79 4.42 -15.24
CA LYS A 270 -11.97 5.60 -15.60
C LYS A 270 -12.53 6.34 -16.82
N VAL A 271 -13.80 6.71 -16.79
CA VAL A 271 -14.53 7.31 -17.94
C VAL A 271 -14.01 8.69 -18.37
N TYR A 272 -13.29 9.39 -17.50
CA TYR A 272 -12.70 10.70 -17.82
C TYR A 272 -11.22 10.61 -18.24
N ASP A 273 -10.68 9.42 -18.39
CA ASP A 273 -9.37 9.27 -19.02
C ASP A 273 -9.51 9.41 -20.54
N PRO A 274 -8.63 10.17 -21.19
CA PRO A 274 -8.66 10.30 -22.63
C PRO A 274 -8.41 8.93 -23.28
N PRO A 275 -9.03 8.64 -24.44
CA PRO A 275 -8.66 7.48 -25.23
C PRO A 275 -7.19 7.57 -25.65
N VAL A 276 -6.59 6.44 -25.98
CA VAL A 276 -5.22 6.43 -26.52
C VAL A 276 -5.19 7.24 -27.83
N TYR A 277 -4.14 8.04 -28.01
CA TYR A 277 -4.04 8.97 -29.11
C TYR A 277 -4.01 8.27 -30.48
N GLN A 278 -4.90 8.67 -31.39
CA GLN A 278 -5.03 8.08 -32.74
C GLN A 278 -5.31 9.14 -33.82
N THR A 279 -5.19 10.41 -33.50
CA THR A 279 -5.52 11.51 -34.40
C THR A 279 -4.37 11.76 -35.38
N GLU A 280 -4.64 11.62 -36.68
CA GLU A 280 -3.66 12.02 -37.68
C GLU A 280 -3.58 13.53 -37.79
N PRO A 281 -2.38 14.11 -37.92
CA PRO A 281 -2.23 15.54 -38.16
C PRO A 281 -2.83 15.91 -39.53
N ALA A 282 -3.40 17.11 -39.61
CA ALA A 282 -3.80 17.65 -40.90
C ALA A 282 -2.59 17.64 -41.88
N GLY A 283 -2.78 17.14 -43.08
CA GLY A 283 -1.71 16.89 -44.06
C GLY A 283 -1.08 18.16 -44.65
N ARG A 284 -0.63 19.09 -43.80
CA ARG A 284 0.09 20.32 -44.15
C ARG A 284 1.56 20.24 -43.74
N LEU A 285 2.41 20.91 -44.48
CA LEU A 285 3.78 21.15 -44.02
C LEU A 285 3.75 21.97 -42.72
N ARG A 286 4.38 21.46 -41.70
CA ARG A 286 4.50 22.10 -40.38
C ARG A 286 5.93 22.57 -40.17
N THR A 287 6.09 23.78 -39.63
CA THR A 287 7.39 24.22 -39.14
C THR A 287 7.75 23.40 -37.86
N HIS A 288 9.03 23.31 -37.50
CA HIS A 288 9.45 22.60 -36.29
C HIS A 288 8.87 23.21 -35.00
N GLU A 289 8.65 24.54 -35.01
CA GLU A 289 8.02 25.24 -33.87
C GLU A 289 6.52 24.92 -33.77
N GLU A 290 5.79 24.87 -34.89
CA GLU A 290 4.40 24.44 -34.95
C GLU A 290 4.26 22.98 -34.46
N LEU A 291 5.16 22.10 -34.90
CA LEU A 291 5.20 20.69 -34.43
C LEU A 291 5.38 20.63 -32.93
N ALA A 292 6.31 21.41 -32.35
CA ALA A 292 6.54 21.38 -30.92
C ALA A 292 5.34 21.92 -30.10
N GLN A 293 4.60 22.91 -30.63
CA GLN A 293 3.38 23.41 -30.02
C GLN A 293 2.22 22.39 -30.12
N GLU A 294 2.04 21.75 -31.27
CA GLU A 294 1.05 20.69 -31.46
C GLU A 294 1.34 19.48 -30.54
N LEU A 295 2.61 19.07 -30.43
CA LEU A 295 3.02 18.06 -29.48
C LEU A 295 2.70 18.46 -28.03
N ALA A 296 2.93 19.72 -27.64
CA ALA A 296 2.62 20.18 -26.29
C ALA A 296 1.12 20.09 -25.98
N VAL A 297 0.26 20.41 -26.94
CA VAL A 297 -1.20 20.25 -26.82
C VAL A 297 -1.57 18.77 -26.74
N ALA A 298 -1.08 17.93 -27.66
CA ALA A 298 -1.37 16.50 -27.69
C ALA A 298 -0.90 15.77 -26.41
N PHE A 299 0.28 16.09 -25.89
CA PHE A 299 0.75 15.58 -24.61
C PHE A 299 -0.18 15.97 -23.45
N LYS A 300 -0.61 17.24 -23.43
CA LYS A 300 -1.52 17.73 -22.37
C LYS A 300 -2.88 17.01 -22.42
N GLU A 301 -3.45 16.82 -23.59
CA GLU A 301 -4.69 16.06 -23.77
C GLU A 301 -4.53 14.61 -23.30
N GLN A 302 -3.37 14.00 -23.49
CA GLN A 302 -3.07 12.65 -23.06
C GLN A 302 -2.66 12.54 -21.57
N GLY A 303 -2.67 13.62 -20.80
CA GLY A 303 -2.36 13.62 -19.35
C GLY A 303 -0.88 13.77 -19.03
N PHE A 304 -0.12 14.38 -19.93
CA PHE A 304 1.29 14.73 -19.78
C PHE A 304 1.52 16.22 -19.96
N ASP A 305 2.65 16.69 -19.46
CA ASP A 305 3.13 18.05 -19.77
C ASP A 305 4.45 17.93 -20.54
N LEU A 306 4.49 18.43 -21.78
CA LEU A 306 5.75 18.63 -22.48
C LEU A 306 6.49 19.81 -21.84
N TYR A 307 7.67 19.53 -21.28
CA TYR A 307 8.47 20.55 -20.59
C TYR A 307 9.45 21.26 -21.52
N SER A 308 10.19 20.50 -22.36
CA SER A 308 11.09 21.07 -23.34
C SER A 308 11.23 20.19 -24.57
N ALA A 309 11.49 20.80 -25.73
CA ALA A 309 11.77 20.11 -26.99
C ALA A 309 12.99 20.70 -27.67
N TYR A 310 13.90 19.84 -28.15
CA TYR A 310 15.10 20.20 -28.88
C TYR A 310 15.18 19.40 -30.16
N LEU A 311 15.63 20.03 -31.23
CA LEU A 311 15.89 19.40 -32.54
C LEU A 311 17.39 19.43 -32.81
N THR A 312 17.96 18.24 -33.10
CA THR A 312 19.37 18.09 -33.43
C THR A 312 19.48 17.60 -34.88
N PRO A 313 20.09 18.35 -35.79
CA PRO A 313 20.34 17.93 -37.17
C PRO A 313 21.28 16.73 -37.18
N GLN A 314 20.91 15.66 -37.87
CA GLN A 314 21.75 14.46 -38.00
C GLN A 314 22.47 14.34 -39.37
N GLY A 315 22.37 15.37 -40.22
CA GLY A 315 22.84 15.33 -41.59
C GLY A 315 21.91 14.55 -42.55
N LYS A 316 22.11 14.67 -43.84
CA LYS A 316 21.29 14.07 -44.90
C LYS A 316 19.80 14.44 -44.85
N GLY A 317 19.44 15.56 -44.24
CA GLY A 317 18.03 16.02 -44.15
C GLY A 317 17.17 15.25 -43.15
N LEU A 318 17.78 14.47 -42.25
CA LEU A 318 17.10 13.78 -41.16
C LEU A 318 17.47 14.44 -39.83
N ASP A 319 16.47 14.65 -38.97
CA ASP A 319 16.64 15.28 -37.69
C ASP A 319 16.37 14.29 -36.52
N SER A 320 16.91 14.59 -35.35
CA SER A 320 16.61 13.88 -34.10
C SER A 320 15.89 14.82 -33.16
N LEU A 321 14.76 14.37 -32.62
CA LEU A 321 13.92 15.13 -31.68
C LEU A 321 14.15 14.62 -30.25
N TRP A 322 14.50 15.51 -29.34
CA TRP A 322 14.61 15.24 -27.92
C TRP A 322 13.50 15.97 -27.15
N LEU A 323 12.73 15.22 -26.36
CA LEU A 323 11.57 15.70 -25.62
C LEU A 323 11.75 15.40 -24.14
N LYS A 324 11.39 16.37 -23.30
CA LYS A 324 11.28 16.16 -21.86
C LYS A 324 9.80 16.23 -21.45
N VAL A 325 9.28 15.14 -20.89
CA VAL A 325 7.87 14.95 -20.59
C VAL A 325 7.69 14.73 -19.11
N ILE A 326 6.66 15.36 -18.52
CA ILE A 326 6.25 15.16 -17.13
C ILE A 326 4.94 14.38 -17.14
N ASN A 327 4.93 13.22 -16.50
CA ASN A 327 3.71 12.45 -16.30
C ASN A 327 2.88 13.06 -15.17
N VAL A 328 1.67 13.51 -15.47
CA VAL A 328 0.78 14.17 -14.50
C VAL A 328 -0.29 13.23 -13.96
N ARG A 329 -0.64 12.18 -14.71
CA ARG A 329 -1.87 11.43 -14.49
C ARG A 329 -1.68 9.95 -14.12
N TYR A 330 -0.80 9.22 -14.79
CA TYR A 330 -0.77 7.76 -14.75
C TYR A 330 0.20 7.22 -13.71
N ARG A 331 -0.18 6.10 -13.08
CA ARG A 331 0.61 5.44 -12.03
C ARG A 331 1.56 4.38 -12.57
N GLU A 332 1.22 3.80 -13.72
CA GLU A 332 1.89 2.63 -14.29
C GLU A 332 2.75 3.06 -15.46
N GLU A 333 4.00 2.65 -15.45
CA GLU A 333 4.97 2.98 -16.51
C GLU A 333 4.50 2.45 -17.86
N ASP A 334 3.93 1.25 -17.92
CA ASP A 334 3.41 0.68 -19.18
C ASP A 334 2.31 1.55 -19.81
N THR A 335 1.42 2.12 -19.01
CA THR A 335 0.39 3.05 -19.47
C THR A 335 1.01 4.35 -19.99
N VAL A 336 2.01 4.89 -19.27
CA VAL A 336 2.77 6.09 -19.68
C VAL A 336 3.43 5.84 -21.04
N ARG A 337 4.13 4.74 -21.15
CA ARG A 337 4.86 4.32 -22.33
C ARG A 337 3.95 4.16 -23.53
N THR A 338 2.89 3.34 -23.43
CA THR A 338 1.95 3.09 -24.53
C THR A 338 1.35 4.40 -25.05
N ARG A 339 0.98 5.33 -24.18
CA ARG A 339 0.41 6.63 -24.58
C ARG A 339 1.43 7.52 -25.28
N ILE A 340 2.67 7.56 -24.82
CA ILE A 340 3.76 8.30 -25.49
C ILE A 340 4.05 7.68 -26.87
N GLU A 341 4.14 6.36 -26.97
CA GLU A 341 4.38 5.63 -28.21
C GLU A 341 3.32 5.93 -29.27
N HIS A 342 2.04 5.81 -28.91
CA HIS A 342 0.93 6.14 -29.82
C HIS A 342 0.94 7.61 -30.23
N LEU A 343 1.12 8.54 -29.29
CA LEU A 343 1.17 9.97 -29.61
C LEU A 343 2.29 10.26 -30.61
N LEU A 344 3.48 9.75 -30.36
CA LEU A 344 4.63 9.98 -31.24
C LEU A 344 4.46 9.30 -32.60
N ALA A 345 3.90 8.08 -32.63
CA ALA A 345 3.65 7.35 -33.90
C ALA A 345 2.67 8.08 -34.82
N TYR A 346 1.76 8.90 -34.31
CA TYR A 346 0.82 9.67 -35.10
C TYR A 346 1.30 11.09 -35.39
N GLN A 347 2.10 11.72 -34.54
CA GLN A 347 2.44 13.15 -34.63
C GLN A 347 3.79 13.43 -35.30
N ILE A 348 4.74 12.49 -35.25
CA ILE A 348 6.09 12.73 -35.75
C ILE A 348 6.14 12.66 -37.30
N PRO A 349 6.65 13.69 -37.98
CA PRO A 349 6.79 13.70 -39.46
C PRO A 349 8.01 12.87 -39.88
N ASP A 350 8.01 12.48 -41.17
CA ASP A 350 9.05 11.64 -41.82
C ASP A 350 10.44 12.32 -41.84
N THR A 351 10.50 13.62 -41.60
CA THR A 351 11.77 14.37 -41.52
C THR A 351 12.54 14.08 -40.23
N ILE A 352 11.91 13.46 -39.24
CA ILE A 352 12.52 13.13 -37.94
C ILE A 352 12.78 11.62 -37.91
N SER A 353 14.05 11.21 -37.87
CA SER A 353 14.45 9.81 -37.85
C SER A 353 14.42 9.14 -36.46
N HIS A 354 14.74 9.90 -35.45
CA HIS A 354 14.84 9.43 -34.06
C HIS A 354 14.13 10.36 -33.09
N VAL A 355 13.48 9.79 -32.11
CA VAL A 355 12.84 10.54 -31.00
C VAL A 355 13.32 9.99 -29.67
N THR A 356 13.83 10.86 -28.81
CA THR A 356 14.16 10.54 -27.43
C THR A 356 13.16 11.26 -26.51
N ALA A 357 12.37 10.50 -25.77
CA ALA A 357 11.42 11.03 -24.80
C ALA A 357 11.89 10.74 -23.38
N VAL A 358 12.34 11.78 -22.68
CA VAL A 358 12.82 11.72 -21.28
C VAL A 358 11.67 12.00 -20.34
N VAL A 359 11.38 11.08 -19.43
CA VAL A 359 10.37 11.25 -18.39
C VAL A 359 11.00 11.87 -17.15
N GLU A 360 10.40 12.94 -16.67
CA GLU A 360 10.87 13.69 -15.51
C GLU A 360 9.86 13.60 -14.36
N ALA A 361 10.36 13.43 -13.13
CA ALA A 361 9.58 13.50 -11.89
C ALA A 361 10.25 14.47 -10.90
N ASP A 362 9.47 15.40 -10.33
CA ASP A 362 9.94 16.38 -9.34
C ASP A 362 11.23 17.13 -9.73
N GLY A 363 11.38 17.47 -11.01
CA GLY A 363 12.55 18.17 -11.54
C GLY A 363 13.75 17.27 -11.87
N VAL A 364 13.60 15.95 -11.74
CA VAL A 364 14.67 14.98 -11.98
C VAL A 364 14.33 14.10 -13.17
N PRO A 365 15.16 14.04 -14.23
CA PRO A 365 15.04 13.06 -15.29
C PRO A 365 15.20 11.64 -14.73
N VAL A 366 14.18 10.79 -14.89
CA VAL A 366 14.13 9.46 -14.28
C VAL A 366 14.60 8.37 -15.23
N HIS A 367 14.06 8.38 -16.45
CA HIS A 367 14.36 7.42 -17.50
C HIS A 367 14.03 8.02 -18.86
N GLU A 368 14.38 7.34 -19.94
CA GLU A 368 14.04 7.75 -21.32
C GLU A 368 13.68 6.58 -22.20
N TYR A 369 12.85 6.89 -23.20
CA TYR A 369 12.54 6.03 -24.34
C TYR A 369 13.28 6.55 -25.57
N ARG A 370 13.85 5.63 -26.36
CA ARG A 370 14.50 5.95 -27.63
C ARG A 370 13.78 5.22 -28.76
N PHE A 371 13.18 5.99 -29.65
CA PHE A 371 12.39 5.46 -30.74
C PHE A 371 13.01 5.81 -32.10
N ARG A 372 13.04 4.84 -33.03
CA ARG A 372 13.24 5.13 -34.43
C ARG A 372 11.87 5.29 -35.10
N LEU A 373 11.71 6.28 -35.99
CA LEU A 373 10.43 6.53 -36.64
C LEU A 373 9.91 5.29 -37.37
N VAL A 374 10.79 4.55 -38.06
CA VAL A 374 10.42 3.32 -38.80
C VAL A 374 9.74 2.29 -37.87
N ASP A 375 10.22 2.13 -36.64
CA ASP A 375 9.67 1.18 -35.70
C ASP A 375 8.35 1.68 -35.11
N LEU A 376 8.22 3.00 -34.85
CA LEU A 376 6.96 3.63 -34.47
C LEU A 376 5.88 3.45 -35.55
N MET A 377 6.24 3.61 -36.82
CA MET A 377 5.31 3.40 -37.94
C MET A 377 4.91 1.93 -38.12
N ARG A 378 5.82 0.99 -37.91
CA ARG A 378 5.51 -0.44 -37.91
C ARG A 378 4.57 -0.82 -36.77
N TYR A 379 4.78 -0.25 -35.56
CA TYR A 379 3.92 -0.44 -34.42
C TYR A 379 2.53 0.13 -34.68
N ARG A 380 2.44 1.38 -35.18
CA ARG A 380 1.18 2.01 -35.56
C ARG A 380 0.37 1.18 -36.58
N ASN A 381 1.06 0.60 -37.58
CA ASN A 381 0.43 -0.20 -38.61
C ASN A 381 0.11 -1.65 -38.18
N GLY A 382 0.31 -1.99 -36.90
CA GLY A 382 0.05 -3.32 -36.36
C GLY A 382 1.02 -4.41 -36.83
N ILE A 383 2.16 -4.05 -37.45
CA ILE A 383 3.22 -4.97 -37.89
C ILE A 383 4.03 -5.47 -36.70
N LEU A 384 4.18 -4.63 -35.67
CA LEU A 384 4.83 -4.96 -34.39
C LEU A 384 3.77 -5.02 -33.29
N SER A 385 3.80 -6.07 -32.52
CA SER A 385 3.03 -6.15 -31.26
C SER A 385 3.65 -5.24 -30.18
N ASN A 386 2.89 -4.91 -29.14
CA ASN A 386 3.39 -4.13 -28.02
C ASN A 386 4.64 -4.77 -27.36
N ALA A 387 4.64 -6.11 -27.19
CA ALA A 387 5.76 -6.83 -26.62
C ALA A 387 7.03 -6.75 -27.49
N GLU A 388 6.90 -6.94 -28.80
CA GLU A 388 8.03 -6.81 -29.73
C GLU A 388 8.58 -5.38 -29.76
N PHE A 389 7.69 -4.39 -29.75
CA PHE A 389 8.11 -2.99 -29.74
C PHE A 389 8.84 -2.61 -28.45
N GLN A 390 8.42 -3.14 -27.30
CA GLN A 390 9.12 -2.97 -26.02
C GLN A 390 10.54 -3.56 -26.03
N VAL A 391 10.76 -4.66 -26.75
CA VAL A 391 12.11 -5.25 -26.91
C VAL A 391 13.00 -4.38 -27.81
N ILE A 392 12.43 -3.83 -28.89
CA ILE A 392 13.18 -3.00 -29.86
C ILE A 392 13.57 -1.65 -29.25
N ALA A 393 12.69 -1.07 -28.44
CA ALA A 393 12.88 0.23 -27.81
C ALA A 393 12.87 0.09 -26.27
N PRO A 394 13.89 -0.53 -25.65
CA PRO A 394 13.92 -0.71 -24.20
C PRO A 394 14.04 0.63 -23.46
N LEU A 395 13.75 0.59 -22.18
CA LEU A 395 13.94 1.74 -21.30
C LEU A 395 15.43 2.02 -21.08
N HIS A 396 15.83 3.27 -21.03
CA HIS A 396 17.22 3.69 -20.80
C HIS A 396 17.34 4.64 -19.59
N ASN A 397 18.54 4.72 -19.02
CA ASN A 397 18.86 5.78 -18.08
C ASN A 397 18.73 7.14 -18.79
N ALA A 398 18.13 8.11 -18.12
CA ALA A 398 17.88 9.41 -18.72
C ALA A 398 19.17 10.09 -19.19
N SER A 399 19.13 10.71 -20.37
CA SER A 399 20.18 11.57 -20.89
C SER A 399 20.00 13.02 -20.44
N SER A 400 21.08 13.77 -20.50
CA SER A 400 21.03 15.23 -20.37
C SER A 400 20.41 15.85 -21.64
N SER A 401 19.85 17.06 -21.50
CA SER A 401 19.40 17.82 -22.67
C SER A 401 20.58 18.05 -23.64
N PRO A 402 20.33 18.05 -24.96
CA PRO A 402 21.33 18.38 -25.95
C PRO A 402 21.97 19.75 -25.71
N SER A 403 23.22 19.92 -26.15
CA SER A 403 23.89 21.21 -26.03
C SER A 403 23.23 22.26 -26.96
N SER A 404 23.19 23.50 -26.54
CA SER A 404 22.65 24.61 -27.34
C SER A 404 23.47 24.93 -28.60
N TYR A 405 24.69 24.39 -28.73
CA TYR A 405 25.54 24.56 -29.89
C TYR A 405 25.18 23.59 -31.03
N GLU A 406 24.59 22.43 -30.71
CA GLU A 406 24.33 21.38 -31.67
C GLU A 406 22.83 21.20 -31.96
N SER A 407 21.95 21.86 -31.21
CA SER A 407 20.52 21.68 -31.28
C SER A 407 19.74 22.97 -31.25
N ALA A 408 18.64 23.05 -32.02
CA ALA A 408 17.67 24.12 -31.95
C ALA A 408 16.70 23.87 -30.81
N HIS A 409 16.51 24.87 -29.96
CA HIS A 409 15.51 24.83 -28.91
C HIS A 409 14.14 25.24 -29.50
N LEU A 410 13.19 24.31 -29.52
CA LEU A 410 11.87 24.51 -30.16
C LEU A 410 10.79 24.94 -29.17
N TYR A 411 10.83 24.41 -27.94
CA TYR A 411 9.79 24.63 -26.96
C TYR A 411 10.32 24.55 -25.54
N GLN A 412 9.83 25.47 -24.68
CA GLN A 412 10.10 25.47 -23.25
C GLN A 412 8.87 25.91 -22.47
N ARG A 413 8.38 25.06 -21.58
CA ARG A 413 7.34 25.40 -20.62
C ARG A 413 7.95 25.96 -19.34
N ARG A 414 7.32 26.98 -18.77
CA ARG A 414 7.67 27.45 -17.42
C ARG A 414 7.06 26.52 -16.38
N ARG A 415 7.84 26.15 -15.37
CA ARG A 415 7.33 25.41 -14.21
C ARG A 415 6.33 26.27 -13.42
N PRO A 416 5.32 25.64 -12.80
CA PRO A 416 4.42 26.39 -11.93
C PRO A 416 5.21 26.95 -10.74
N ILE A 417 5.09 28.27 -10.53
CA ILE A 417 5.75 28.95 -9.40
C ILE A 417 5.04 28.58 -8.11
N CYS A 418 3.71 28.44 -8.14
CA CYS A 418 2.91 28.14 -6.95
C CYS A 418 1.66 27.33 -7.32
N ILE A 419 1.51 26.20 -6.65
CA ILE A 419 0.30 25.38 -6.68
C ILE A 419 -0.23 25.31 -5.26
N PHE A 420 -1.47 25.77 -5.07
CA PHE A 420 -2.15 25.67 -3.78
C PHE A 420 -2.93 24.35 -3.70
N THR A 421 -2.84 23.71 -2.55
CA THR A 421 -3.62 22.49 -2.27
C THR A 421 -4.29 22.62 -0.92
N PHE A 422 -5.61 22.39 -0.90
CA PHE A 422 -6.41 22.31 0.31
C PHE A 422 -6.84 20.87 0.55
N ARG A 423 -6.64 20.35 1.76
CA ARG A 423 -7.00 18.96 2.12
C ARG A 423 -7.61 18.90 3.51
N PRO A 424 -8.64 18.05 3.74
CA PRO A 424 -9.08 17.71 5.08
C PRO A 424 -7.96 16.99 5.83
N ARG A 425 -7.89 17.21 7.15
CA ARG A 425 -6.92 16.59 8.03
C ARG A 425 -7.64 15.82 9.12
N LEU A 426 -7.22 14.56 9.31
CA LEU A 426 -7.60 13.73 10.44
C LEU A 426 -6.32 13.17 11.07
N LEU A 427 -6.08 13.54 12.32
CA LEU A 427 -5.00 13.00 13.14
C LEU A 427 -5.61 12.12 14.22
N THR A 428 -5.14 10.88 14.33
CA THR A 428 -5.69 9.89 15.27
C THR A 428 -4.62 9.40 16.21
N PHE A 429 -5.00 9.22 17.48
CA PHE A 429 -4.15 8.65 18.51
C PHE A 429 -4.87 7.47 19.16
N PHE A 430 -4.19 6.34 19.19
CA PHE A 430 -4.67 5.12 19.82
C PHE A 430 -3.93 4.87 21.14
N GLY A 431 -4.67 4.54 22.19
CA GLY A 431 -4.10 4.15 23.47
C GLY A 431 -3.52 5.32 24.26
N SER A 432 -4.21 6.46 24.30
CA SER A 432 -3.88 7.53 25.22
C SER A 432 -4.34 7.19 26.66
N SER A 433 -3.69 7.77 27.67
CA SER A 433 -4.06 7.55 29.07
C SER A 433 -5.48 8.02 29.43
N THR A 434 -6.08 8.90 28.64
CA THR A 434 -7.42 9.48 28.87
C THR A 434 -8.48 8.99 27.88
N GLY A 435 -8.20 7.94 27.13
CA GLY A 435 -9.13 7.32 26.19
C GLY A 435 -8.44 6.42 25.17
N LYS A 436 -9.15 5.39 24.72
CA LYS A 436 -8.63 4.42 23.74
C LYS A 436 -8.36 5.03 22.39
N PHE A 437 -9.22 5.95 21.99
CA PHE A 437 -9.14 6.65 20.71
C PHE A 437 -9.33 8.15 20.94
N LYS A 438 -8.46 8.95 20.36
CA LYS A 438 -8.55 10.40 20.31
C LYS A 438 -8.34 10.87 18.89
N ALA A 439 -9.06 11.90 18.50
CA ALA A 439 -8.97 12.46 17.16
C ALA A 439 -8.79 13.99 17.23
N GLN A 440 -8.11 14.50 16.21
CA GLN A 440 -8.05 15.92 15.90
C GLN A 440 -8.43 16.07 14.42
N THR A 441 -9.40 16.92 14.14
CA THR A 441 -9.86 17.18 12.78
C THR A 441 -9.64 18.63 12.40
N GLY A 442 -9.46 18.87 11.12
CA GLY A 442 -9.23 20.20 10.59
C GLY A 442 -8.89 20.13 9.11
N PHE A 443 -8.07 21.04 8.67
CA PHE A 443 -7.58 21.06 7.28
C PHE A 443 -6.12 21.48 7.21
N THR A 444 -5.47 21.11 6.10
CA THR A 444 -4.15 21.58 5.71
C THR A 444 -4.26 22.44 4.46
N LEU A 445 -3.48 23.52 4.45
CA LEU A 445 -3.23 24.33 3.27
C LEU A 445 -1.75 24.19 2.93
N SER A 446 -1.44 23.84 1.68
CA SER A 446 -0.06 23.77 1.21
C SER A 446 0.11 24.59 -0.06
N ALA A 447 1.32 25.14 -0.21
CA ALA A 447 1.80 25.80 -1.41
C ALA A 447 3.10 25.14 -1.82
N GLU A 448 3.20 24.75 -3.07
CA GLU A 448 4.40 24.14 -3.64
C GLU A 448 4.68 24.62 -5.05
N GLY A 449 5.92 24.56 -5.48
CA GLY A 449 6.30 24.95 -6.82
C GLY A 449 7.79 25.16 -7.00
N TYR A 450 8.14 25.87 -8.07
CA TYR A 450 9.51 26.11 -8.49
C TYR A 450 9.73 27.60 -8.69
N PRO A 451 10.12 28.38 -7.65
CA PRO A 451 10.37 29.82 -7.78
C PRO A 451 11.57 30.11 -8.69
N PHE A 452 12.56 29.18 -8.71
CA PHE A 452 13.68 29.16 -9.63
C PHE A 452 13.68 27.79 -10.32
N ASP A 453 14.12 27.74 -11.56
CA ASP A 453 14.20 26.46 -12.27
C ASP A 453 14.96 25.42 -11.46
N LEU A 454 14.41 24.22 -11.33
CA LEU A 454 14.93 23.07 -10.55
C LEU A 454 15.02 23.28 -9.02
N CYS A 455 14.62 24.43 -8.47
CA CYS A 455 14.55 24.63 -7.03
C CYS A 455 13.09 24.49 -6.55
N TYR A 456 12.78 23.36 -5.95
CA TYR A 456 11.44 23.06 -5.42
C TYR A 456 11.28 23.68 -4.03
N TYR A 457 10.13 24.24 -3.74
CA TYR A 457 9.74 24.61 -2.39
C TYR A 457 8.43 23.94 -2.00
N PHE A 458 8.26 23.70 -0.71
CA PHE A 458 7.04 23.21 -0.10
C PHE A 458 6.77 23.93 1.21
N ILE A 459 5.58 24.49 1.35
CA ILE A 459 5.11 25.13 2.59
C ILE A 459 3.77 24.52 2.92
N GLN A 460 3.59 24.05 4.15
CA GLN A 460 2.32 23.48 4.63
C GLN A 460 2.00 24.00 6.02
N GLY A 461 0.80 24.50 6.18
CA GLY A 461 0.21 24.79 7.46
C GLY A 461 -1.05 23.95 7.70
N SER A 462 -1.33 23.65 8.96
CA SER A 462 -2.57 22.97 9.36
C SER A 462 -3.37 23.81 10.34
N PHE A 463 -4.68 23.75 10.18
CA PHE A 463 -5.64 24.40 11.06
C PHE A 463 -6.53 23.34 11.72
N THR A 464 -6.66 23.41 13.04
CA THR A 464 -7.44 22.48 13.84
C THR A 464 -8.82 23.07 14.14
N LEU A 465 -9.86 22.37 13.72
CA LEU A 465 -11.26 22.72 14.01
C LEU A 465 -11.75 22.09 15.31
N PHE A 466 -11.44 20.80 15.49
CA PHE A 466 -11.85 20.03 16.65
C PHE A 466 -10.67 19.20 17.15
N SER A 467 -10.46 19.17 18.47
CA SER A 467 -9.36 18.41 19.06
C SER A 467 -9.78 17.78 20.40
N GLN A 468 -9.64 16.47 20.46
CA GLN A 468 -9.65 15.71 21.72
C GLN A 468 -8.26 15.58 22.33
N ILE A 469 -7.22 16.03 21.62
CA ILE A 469 -5.80 15.85 21.99
C ILE A 469 -5.41 16.82 23.10
N GLN A 470 -6.07 17.97 23.22
CA GLN A 470 -5.76 18.99 24.22
C GLN A 470 -5.77 18.44 25.67
N ASN A 471 -6.57 17.41 25.92
CA ASN A 471 -6.71 16.78 27.23
C ASN A 471 -5.86 15.50 27.39
N LEU A 472 -4.93 15.23 26.48
CA LEU A 472 -4.04 14.07 26.59
C LEU A 472 -3.01 14.30 27.70
N ARG A 473 -2.99 13.38 28.67
CA ARG A 473 -1.86 13.27 29.59
C ARG A 473 -0.75 12.47 28.91
N SER A 474 0.49 12.81 29.21
CA SER A 474 1.65 12.13 28.62
C SER A 474 1.73 10.67 29.07
N VAL A 475 1.61 9.74 28.15
CA VAL A 475 1.71 8.30 28.41
C VAL A 475 3.14 7.92 28.85
N ASP A 476 4.13 8.71 28.46
CA ASP A 476 5.53 8.50 28.78
C ASP A 476 5.86 8.78 30.28
N ILE A 477 4.98 9.43 31.04
CA ILE A 477 5.12 9.57 32.49
C ILE A 477 5.08 8.20 33.19
N LEU A 478 4.26 7.29 32.72
CA LEU A 478 4.09 5.96 33.33
C LEU A 478 5.05 4.90 32.75
N ASN A 479 5.49 5.08 31.50
CA ASN A 479 6.47 4.23 30.83
C ASN A 479 7.51 5.09 30.13
N PRO A 480 8.36 5.81 30.89
CA PRO A 480 9.27 6.79 30.33
C PRO A 480 10.30 6.14 29.40
N SER A 481 10.56 6.79 28.28
CA SER A 481 11.67 6.42 27.41
C SER A 481 13.00 6.63 28.13
N ARG A 482 13.90 5.65 28.06
CA ARG A 482 15.23 5.73 28.68
C ARG A 482 16.23 6.59 27.92
N ILE A 483 15.86 7.00 26.72
CA ILE A 483 16.66 7.85 25.85
C ILE A 483 16.06 9.26 25.75
N ILE A 484 16.69 10.15 25.01
CA ILE A 484 16.18 11.51 24.80
C ILE A 484 14.85 11.48 24.02
N ASN A 485 13.95 12.41 24.38
CA ASN A 485 12.57 12.41 23.86
C ASN A 485 12.50 13.13 22.50
N VAL A 486 12.84 12.43 21.43
CA VAL A 486 12.82 12.99 20.06
C VAL A 486 11.43 12.94 19.42
N ARG A 487 10.56 12.01 19.85
CA ARG A 487 9.20 11.80 19.32
C ARG A 487 8.10 11.80 20.37
N THR A 488 8.37 11.32 21.55
CA THR A 488 7.36 11.20 22.63
C THR A 488 6.80 12.54 23.09
N ASP A 489 7.50 13.64 22.84
CA ASP A 489 7.03 15.01 23.08
C ASP A 489 6.24 15.61 21.91
N GLY A 490 6.05 14.88 20.81
CA GLY A 490 5.38 15.36 19.59
C GLY A 490 3.95 15.88 19.82
N LEU A 491 3.26 15.35 20.83
CA LEU A 491 1.92 15.80 21.21
C LEU A 491 1.88 17.25 21.68
N LEU A 492 2.96 17.76 22.25
CA LEU A 492 3.03 19.13 22.76
C LEU A 492 2.86 20.18 21.66
N TYR A 493 3.33 19.88 20.44
CA TYR A 493 3.12 20.76 19.29
C TYR A 493 1.64 20.88 18.93
N HIS A 494 0.87 19.78 19.02
CA HIS A 494 -0.54 19.75 18.66
C HIS A 494 -1.47 20.31 19.75
N GLN A 495 -0.97 20.39 20.98
CA GLN A 495 -1.71 21.01 22.10
C GLN A 495 -1.57 22.54 22.14
N ALA A 496 -0.49 23.08 21.57
CA ALA A 496 -0.09 24.46 21.73
C ALA A 496 -1.01 25.45 21.01
N HIS A 497 -1.42 25.15 19.77
CA HIS A 497 -2.15 26.10 18.92
C HIS A 497 -3.15 25.41 17.99
N SER A 498 -4.16 26.20 17.57
CA SER A 498 -5.09 25.77 16.50
C SER A 498 -4.45 25.81 15.12
N PHE A 499 -3.45 26.68 14.91
CA PHE A 499 -2.69 26.79 13.66
C PHE A 499 -1.24 26.35 13.89
N HIS A 500 -0.73 25.54 12.96
CA HIS A 500 0.65 25.05 12.96
C HIS A 500 1.27 25.23 11.57
N LEU A 501 2.51 25.72 11.53
CA LEU A 501 3.36 25.56 10.37
C LEU A 501 3.98 24.16 10.43
N ASP A 502 3.48 23.24 9.60
CA ASP A 502 3.96 21.86 9.60
C ASP A 502 5.31 21.73 8.91
N GLN A 503 5.42 22.29 7.71
CA GLN A 503 6.62 22.20 6.86
C GLN A 503 6.87 23.51 6.12
N ALA A 504 8.13 23.86 5.92
CA ALA A 504 8.56 24.96 5.04
C ALA A 504 10.01 24.71 4.64
N TYR A 505 10.25 24.13 3.47
CA TYR A 505 11.60 23.80 3.02
C TYR A 505 11.81 24.04 1.54
N LEU A 506 13.09 24.18 1.17
CA LEU A 506 13.60 24.22 -0.20
C LEU A 506 14.33 22.90 -0.47
N GLN A 507 14.22 22.40 -1.69
CA GLN A 507 14.93 21.21 -2.15
C GLN A 507 15.40 21.39 -3.58
N ARG A 508 16.60 20.94 -3.87
CA ARG A 508 17.11 20.83 -5.23
C ARG A 508 17.65 19.43 -5.45
N SER A 509 17.26 18.84 -6.59
CA SER A 509 17.67 17.48 -6.98
C SER A 509 18.36 17.51 -8.32
N TRP A 510 19.31 16.58 -8.54
CA TRP A 510 20.05 16.44 -9.78
C TRP A 510 20.14 14.99 -10.19
N HIS A 511 20.15 14.77 -11.49
CA HIS A 511 20.56 13.54 -12.13
C HIS A 511 22.00 13.67 -12.61
N LEU A 512 22.89 12.77 -12.16
CA LEU A 512 24.34 12.82 -12.46
C LEU A 512 24.72 11.87 -13.60
N GLY A 513 23.74 11.20 -14.23
CA GLY A 513 23.98 10.20 -15.28
C GLY A 513 24.07 8.77 -14.72
N GLN A 514 23.88 7.78 -15.59
CA GLN A 514 24.03 6.34 -15.33
C GLN A 514 23.25 5.82 -14.09
N GLY A 515 22.09 6.45 -13.77
CA GLY A 515 21.28 6.07 -12.63
C GLY A 515 21.73 6.66 -11.29
N TRP A 516 22.68 7.62 -11.27
CA TRP A 516 23.03 8.39 -10.09
C TRP A 516 22.16 9.63 -9.94
N PHE A 517 21.64 9.81 -8.74
CA PHE A 517 20.80 10.94 -8.36
C PHE A 517 21.32 11.53 -7.04
N THR A 518 21.15 12.84 -6.87
CA THR A 518 21.47 13.50 -5.61
C THR A 518 20.47 14.60 -5.30
N ARG A 519 20.30 14.93 -4.03
CA ARG A 519 19.49 16.07 -3.58
C ARG A 519 20.07 16.74 -2.35
N ILE A 520 19.75 18.00 -2.21
CA ILE A 520 19.97 18.78 -0.99
C ILE A 520 18.65 19.45 -0.63
N ALA A 521 18.32 19.46 0.66
CA ALA A 521 17.13 20.12 1.20
C ALA A 521 17.47 20.91 2.46
N ALA A 522 16.79 22.04 2.68
CA ALA A 522 16.98 22.86 3.86
C ALA A 522 15.67 23.57 4.25
N GLY A 523 15.39 23.69 5.55
CA GLY A 523 14.23 24.39 6.08
C GLY A 523 13.55 23.63 7.23
N TYR A 524 12.27 23.92 7.45
CA TYR A 524 11.40 23.20 8.39
C TYR A 524 10.89 21.95 7.73
N PHE A 525 11.45 20.80 8.07
CA PHE A 525 11.10 19.53 7.46
C PHE A 525 9.80 18.92 8.00
N GLU A 526 9.50 19.21 9.27
CA GLU A 526 8.31 18.74 9.95
C GLU A 526 7.97 19.66 11.13
N THR A 527 6.86 19.39 11.79
CA THR A 527 6.40 20.20 12.93
C THR A 527 7.44 20.29 14.05
N ALA A 528 8.25 19.24 14.26
CA ALA A 528 9.20 19.16 15.36
C ALA A 528 10.65 19.49 14.98
N TYR A 529 11.02 19.40 13.71
CA TYR A 529 12.41 19.52 13.27
C TYR A 529 12.57 20.32 11.97
N GLY A 530 13.65 21.08 11.91
CA GLY A 530 14.15 21.70 10.70
C GLY A 530 15.66 21.60 10.63
N GLY A 531 16.25 21.76 9.46
CA GLY A 531 17.69 21.60 9.29
C GLY A 531 18.13 21.56 7.85
N VAL A 532 19.22 20.82 7.61
CA VAL A 532 19.81 20.58 6.30
C VAL A 532 19.99 19.08 6.11
N ALA A 533 19.66 18.60 4.93
CA ALA A 533 19.77 17.19 4.55
C ALA A 533 20.34 17.05 3.14
N ALA A 534 21.09 15.99 2.92
CA ALA A 534 21.58 15.57 1.61
C ALA A 534 21.35 14.07 1.42
N GLU A 535 21.06 13.69 0.20
CA GLU A 535 20.88 12.28 -0.19
C GLU A 535 21.52 12.04 -1.54
N THR A 536 22.14 10.88 -1.71
CA THR A 536 22.63 10.37 -3.00
C THR A 536 22.09 8.97 -3.19
N LEU A 537 21.61 8.67 -4.40
CA LEU A 537 20.99 7.40 -4.75
C LEU A 537 21.58 6.87 -6.06
N LEU A 538 22.00 5.62 -6.07
CA LEU A 538 22.27 4.85 -7.27
C LEU A 538 21.08 3.93 -7.55
N TYR A 539 20.36 4.19 -8.65
CA TYR A 539 19.24 3.37 -9.11
C TYR A 539 19.22 3.31 -10.64
N PRO A 540 20.02 2.42 -11.25
CA PRO A 540 20.02 2.23 -12.71
C PRO A 540 18.67 1.71 -13.21
N VAL A 541 18.36 1.99 -14.46
CA VAL A 541 17.22 1.37 -15.17
C VAL A 541 17.48 -0.14 -15.30
N HIS A 542 16.41 -0.95 -15.29
CA HIS A 542 16.43 -2.42 -15.25
C HIS A 542 17.05 -3.05 -14.01
N SER A 543 17.46 -2.25 -13.03
CA SER A 543 17.94 -2.78 -11.76
C SER A 543 16.77 -3.10 -10.82
N HIS A 544 16.82 -4.28 -10.20
CA HIS A 544 15.92 -4.65 -9.11
C HIS A 544 16.39 -4.12 -7.75
N TRP A 545 17.54 -3.47 -7.69
CA TRP A 545 18.11 -2.93 -6.47
C TRP A 545 18.53 -1.47 -6.62
N ALA A 546 18.56 -0.77 -5.52
CA ALA A 546 19.13 0.57 -5.43
C ALA A 546 19.90 0.72 -4.11
N ILE A 547 20.88 1.64 -4.09
CA ILE A 547 21.64 1.97 -2.89
C ILE A 547 21.56 3.47 -2.69
N GLY A 548 21.18 3.88 -1.47
CA GLY A 548 21.07 5.27 -1.05
C GLY A 548 21.97 5.61 0.12
N PHE A 549 22.43 6.84 0.16
CA PHE A 549 23.15 7.44 1.27
C PHE A 549 22.43 8.72 1.67
N GLU A 550 21.97 8.83 2.91
CA GLU A 550 21.30 10.01 3.45
C GLU A 550 22.06 10.52 4.67
N GLY A 551 22.23 11.83 4.76
CA GLY A 551 22.75 12.51 5.94
C GLY A 551 21.97 13.77 6.23
N ALA A 552 21.66 14.04 7.52
CA ALA A 552 21.00 15.27 7.93
C ALA A 552 21.47 15.76 9.28
N VAL A 553 21.51 17.09 9.38
CA VAL A 553 21.68 17.83 10.63
C VAL A 553 20.39 18.58 10.90
N VAL A 554 19.76 18.31 12.03
CA VAL A 554 18.46 18.88 12.37
C VAL A 554 18.46 19.48 13.77
N TRP A 555 17.71 20.56 13.92
CA TRP A 555 17.47 21.24 15.18
C TRP A 555 16.03 21.08 15.61
N LYS A 556 15.82 20.97 16.91
CA LYS A 556 14.47 20.90 17.49
C LYS A 556 13.78 22.26 17.35
N ARG A 557 12.55 22.28 16.88
CA ARG A 557 11.73 23.51 16.86
C ARG A 557 11.15 23.77 18.25
N ASN A 558 10.95 25.03 18.57
CA ASN A 558 10.19 25.42 19.75
C ASN A 558 8.72 24.93 19.63
N TYR A 559 8.09 24.61 20.74
CA TYR A 559 6.65 24.27 20.75
C TYR A 559 5.79 25.48 20.36
N TYR A 560 6.28 26.69 20.59
CA TYR A 560 5.63 27.96 20.28
C TYR A 560 6.53 28.79 19.35
N GLY A 561 5.94 29.38 18.33
CA GLY A 561 6.64 30.23 17.35
C GLY A 561 7.50 29.46 16.34
N LEU A 562 8.35 30.20 15.63
CA LEU A 562 9.16 29.68 14.52
C LEU A 562 10.63 29.42 14.91
N GLY A 563 10.99 29.58 16.19
CA GLY A 563 12.38 29.43 16.62
C GLY A 563 12.83 27.97 16.77
N PHE A 564 14.15 27.82 16.92
CA PHE A 564 14.78 26.55 17.27
C PHE A 564 15.26 26.55 18.72
N THR A 565 15.35 25.36 19.31
CA THR A 565 15.96 25.14 20.62
C THR A 565 17.16 24.21 20.48
N ASN A 566 18.21 24.46 21.25
CA ASN A 566 19.36 23.58 21.37
C ASN A 566 19.23 22.57 22.51
N LYS A 567 18.03 22.45 23.09
CA LYS A 567 17.74 21.55 24.21
C LYS A 567 16.60 20.61 23.85
N ILE A 568 16.70 19.37 24.33
CA ILE A 568 15.66 18.37 24.20
C ILE A 568 15.27 17.80 25.56
N ARG A 569 14.02 17.46 25.69
CA ARG A 569 13.43 16.84 26.87
C ARG A 569 14.02 15.44 27.07
N LYS A 570 14.28 15.12 28.34
CA LYS A 570 14.67 13.78 28.81
C LYS A 570 14.00 13.51 30.16
N ILE A 571 13.30 12.39 30.25
CA ILE A 571 12.69 11.92 31.49
C ILE A 571 13.74 11.09 32.25
N THR A 572 13.96 11.44 33.51
CA THR A 572 14.87 10.73 34.41
C THR A 572 14.10 10.28 35.65
N PRO A 573 14.64 9.38 36.50
CA PRO A 573 14.00 9.02 37.77
C PRO A 573 13.73 10.22 38.70
N ASN A 574 14.51 11.29 38.54
CA ASN A 574 14.38 12.51 39.32
C ASN A 574 13.42 13.56 38.70
N GLY A 575 12.73 13.20 37.65
CA GLY A 575 11.79 14.06 36.94
C GLY A 575 12.24 14.48 35.52
N LEU A 576 11.60 15.51 35.00
CA LEU A 576 11.85 16.03 33.67
C LEU A 576 13.09 16.93 33.63
N THR A 577 14.03 16.65 32.76
CA THR A 577 15.21 17.46 32.49
C THR A 577 15.30 17.84 31.01
N HIS A 578 16.17 18.82 30.72
CA HIS A 578 16.48 19.23 29.35
C HIS A 578 17.99 19.12 29.12
N VAL A 579 18.39 18.45 28.06
CA VAL A 579 19.79 18.23 27.69
C VAL A 579 20.12 18.90 26.36
N PRO A 580 21.38 19.31 26.12
CA PRO A 580 21.79 19.85 24.84
C PRO A 580 21.55 18.87 23.70
N PHE A 581 21.00 19.37 22.59
CA PHE A 581 20.65 18.54 21.46
C PHE A 581 20.87 19.25 20.12
N THR A 582 21.62 18.57 19.24
CA THR A 582 21.62 18.74 17.81
C THR A 582 21.44 17.34 17.22
N GLY A 583 20.47 17.18 16.38
CA GLY A 583 20.15 15.88 15.77
C GLY A 583 21.08 15.62 14.58
N PHE A 584 21.78 14.51 14.62
CA PHE A 584 22.55 13.98 13.50
C PHE A 584 21.97 12.64 13.13
N GLN A 585 21.49 12.50 11.90
CA GLN A 585 21.10 11.21 11.35
C GLN A 585 21.86 10.96 10.06
N TYR A 586 22.26 9.72 9.86
CA TYR A 586 22.87 9.27 8.61
C TYR A 586 22.55 7.80 8.38
N PHE A 587 22.29 7.46 7.13
CA PHE A 587 21.83 6.12 6.74
C PHE A 587 22.49 5.67 5.46
N VAL A 588 22.71 4.36 5.39
CA VAL A 588 22.91 3.61 4.15
C VAL A 588 21.65 2.79 3.95
N ASP A 589 21.02 2.96 2.81
CA ASP A 589 19.81 2.25 2.42
C ASP A 589 20.12 1.31 1.28
N PHE A 590 19.73 0.07 1.42
CA PHE A 590 19.66 -0.89 0.33
C PHE A 590 18.19 -1.19 0.03
N TYR A 591 17.79 -1.04 -1.22
CA TYR A 591 16.44 -1.30 -1.70
C TYR A 591 16.47 -2.50 -2.64
N TYR A 592 15.45 -3.33 -2.57
CA TYR A 592 15.28 -4.48 -3.45
C TYR A 592 13.82 -4.64 -3.84
N ASP A 593 13.55 -4.72 -5.15
CA ASP A 593 12.23 -4.88 -5.73
C ASP A 593 12.08 -6.29 -6.33
N TYR A 594 11.23 -7.11 -5.70
CA TYR A 594 10.92 -8.45 -6.17
C TYR A 594 9.60 -8.44 -6.96
N LYS A 595 9.69 -8.12 -8.24
CA LYS A 595 8.56 -7.92 -9.14
C LYS A 595 7.58 -9.10 -9.24
N PRO A 596 8.01 -10.39 -9.26
CA PRO A 596 7.07 -11.52 -9.41
C PRO A 596 5.94 -11.56 -8.38
N LEU A 597 6.20 -11.04 -7.17
CA LEU A 597 5.22 -10.94 -6.09
C LEU A 597 4.82 -9.52 -5.73
N ASN A 598 5.30 -8.53 -6.49
CA ASN A 598 5.15 -7.10 -6.20
C ASN A 598 5.56 -6.75 -4.76
N LEU A 599 6.73 -7.26 -4.35
CA LEU A 599 7.33 -7.01 -3.03
C LEU A 599 8.47 -6.02 -3.16
N ASP A 600 8.49 -5.03 -2.28
CA ASP A 600 9.59 -4.11 -2.12
C ASP A 600 10.18 -4.22 -0.71
N PHE A 601 11.51 -4.19 -0.63
CA PHE A 601 12.25 -4.26 0.62
C PHE A 601 13.19 -3.07 0.74
N ARG A 602 13.35 -2.60 1.97
CA ARG A 602 14.35 -1.59 2.33
C ARG A 602 15.09 -2.05 3.58
N PHE A 603 16.41 -2.08 3.49
CA PHE A 603 17.32 -2.35 4.58
C PHE A 603 18.09 -1.07 4.88
N ARG A 604 17.79 -0.44 5.99
CA ARG A 604 18.43 0.82 6.41
C ARG A 604 19.35 0.57 7.58
N VAL A 605 20.60 1.00 7.47
CA VAL A 605 21.60 0.91 8.54
C VAL A 605 22.14 2.30 8.83
N GLY A 606 22.27 2.68 10.11
CA GLY A 606 22.83 3.97 10.44
C GLY A 606 22.54 4.46 11.85
N GLN A 607 22.64 5.77 12.02
CA GLN A 607 22.33 6.46 13.26
C GLN A 607 21.00 7.18 13.15
N PHE A 608 20.11 6.88 14.08
CA PHE A 608 18.81 7.51 14.23
C PHE A 608 18.87 8.79 15.06
N LEU A 609 17.76 9.51 15.09
CA LEU A 609 17.66 10.86 15.66
C LEU A 609 17.94 10.91 17.16
N ALA A 610 17.60 9.89 17.93
CA ALA A 610 17.91 9.78 19.35
C ALA A 610 19.38 9.38 19.65
N ARG A 611 20.26 9.44 18.65
CA ARG A 611 21.67 9.02 18.68
C ARG A 611 21.86 7.51 18.84
N ASP A 612 20.80 6.73 18.67
CA ASP A 612 20.85 5.28 18.64
C ASP A 612 21.27 4.79 17.25
N LYS A 613 22.03 3.70 17.21
CA LYS A 613 22.52 3.09 15.96
C LYS A 613 21.89 1.73 15.78
N GLY A 614 21.59 1.37 14.56
CA GLY A 614 20.96 0.10 14.31
C GLY A 614 20.52 -0.13 12.88
N ILE A 615 19.64 -1.11 12.71
CA ILE A 615 19.11 -1.57 11.44
C ILE A 615 17.59 -1.44 11.45
N ARG A 616 17.03 -0.92 10.37
CA ARG A 616 15.58 -0.94 10.12
C ARG A 616 15.31 -1.75 8.87
N LEU A 617 14.44 -2.72 9.02
CA LEU A 617 13.92 -3.57 7.96
C LEU A 617 12.53 -3.09 7.61
N GLU A 618 12.28 -2.81 6.34
CA GLU A 618 10.96 -2.49 5.82
C GLU A 618 10.64 -3.45 4.68
N GLY A 619 9.41 -3.92 4.62
CA GLY A 619 8.93 -4.72 3.51
C GLY A 619 7.52 -4.30 3.17
N GLY A 620 7.18 -4.28 1.90
CA GLY A 620 5.86 -3.93 1.43
C GLY A 620 5.40 -4.80 0.27
N ARG A 621 4.09 -4.98 0.16
CA ARG A 621 3.46 -5.55 -1.01
C ARG A 621 2.57 -4.52 -1.66
N THR A 622 2.75 -4.31 -2.95
CA THR A 622 1.86 -3.50 -3.76
C THR A 622 0.94 -4.42 -4.56
N PHE A 623 -0.36 -4.19 -4.46
CA PHE A 623 -1.40 -4.92 -5.18
C PHE A 623 -1.67 -4.27 -6.55
N LEU A 624 -2.40 -4.99 -7.44
CA LEU A 624 -2.77 -4.48 -8.77
C LEU A 624 -3.53 -3.14 -8.71
N SER A 625 -4.33 -2.94 -7.70
CA SER A 625 -5.01 -1.67 -7.44
C SER A 625 -4.05 -0.49 -7.14
N GLY A 626 -2.77 -0.75 -6.95
CA GLY A 626 -1.78 0.22 -6.46
C GLY A 626 -1.83 0.44 -4.94
N LEU A 627 -2.70 -0.27 -4.22
CA LEU A 627 -2.70 -0.30 -2.77
C LEU A 627 -1.42 -1.00 -2.28
N ARG A 628 -0.68 -0.38 -1.37
CA ARG A 628 0.53 -0.95 -0.78
C ARG A 628 0.34 -1.12 0.72
N LEU A 629 0.54 -2.34 1.20
CA LEU A 629 0.64 -2.66 2.62
C LEU A 629 2.11 -2.93 2.96
N GLY A 630 2.63 -2.21 3.94
CA GLY A 630 4.01 -2.34 4.39
C GLY A 630 4.09 -2.62 5.88
N LEU A 631 5.21 -3.17 6.28
CA LEU A 631 5.58 -3.39 7.68
C LEU A 631 7.04 -2.98 7.88
N TRP A 632 7.38 -2.54 9.09
CA TRP A 632 8.77 -2.29 9.45
C TRP A 632 9.10 -2.81 10.84
N TRP A 633 10.37 -3.07 11.03
CA TRP A 633 10.95 -3.43 12.31
C TRP A 633 12.35 -2.81 12.44
N THR A 634 12.58 -2.10 13.55
CA THR A 634 13.84 -1.38 13.81
C THR A 634 14.53 -1.96 15.04
N PHE A 635 15.76 -2.36 14.88
CA PHE A 635 16.62 -2.89 15.92
C PHE A 635 17.76 -1.91 16.17
N THR A 636 17.82 -1.32 17.35
CA THR A 636 18.88 -0.37 17.70
C THR A 636 19.59 -0.77 19.00
N ASN A 637 20.74 -0.15 19.24
CA ASN A 637 21.47 -0.32 20.48
C ASN A 637 20.83 0.46 21.66
N ALA A 638 19.77 1.22 21.43
CA ALA A 638 18.99 1.86 22.47
C ALA A 638 18.44 0.80 23.44
N LYS A 639 18.66 1.01 24.74
CA LYS A 639 18.14 0.15 25.80
C LYS A 639 16.79 0.66 26.29
N ASP A 640 15.90 1.04 25.38
CA ASP A 640 14.57 1.49 25.72
C ASP A 640 13.68 0.31 26.14
N MET A 641 12.78 0.53 27.07
CA MET A 641 11.95 -0.50 27.69
C MET A 641 10.49 -0.07 27.72
N ILE A 642 9.59 -1.04 27.53
CA ILE A 642 8.17 -0.90 27.81
C ILE A 642 7.74 -2.07 28.68
N ASN A 643 7.10 -1.81 29.81
CA ASN A 643 6.64 -2.85 30.75
C ASN A 643 7.75 -3.84 31.12
N ASN A 644 8.97 -3.33 31.37
CA ASN A 644 10.19 -4.11 31.65
C ASN A 644 10.70 -5.03 30.53
N HIS A 645 10.17 -4.92 29.30
CA HIS A 645 10.66 -5.62 28.12
C HIS A 645 11.38 -4.64 27.20
N ARG A 646 12.49 -5.09 26.59
CA ARG A 646 13.22 -4.30 25.59
C ARG A 646 12.30 -3.99 24.41
N TYR A 647 12.22 -2.73 24.06
CA TYR A 647 11.41 -2.26 22.96
C TYR A 647 12.20 -2.15 21.66
N TYR A 648 11.62 -2.63 20.60
CA TYR A 648 12.06 -2.46 19.21
C TYR A 648 10.93 -1.77 18.45
N ASP A 649 11.25 -0.67 17.75
CA ASP A 649 10.24 0.05 16.98
C ASP A 649 9.72 -0.82 15.83
N LYS A 650 8.42 -0.84 15.67
CA LYS A 650 7.74 -1.64 14.65
C LYS A 650 6.36 -1.08 14.34
N GLY A 651 5.89 -1.33 13.14
CA GLY A 651 4.56 -0.90 12.74
C GLY A 651 4.18 -1.36 11.35
N ILE A 652 3.03 -0.89 10.92
CA ILE A 652 2.45 -1.15 9.61
C ILE A 652 2.21 0.16 8.89
N SER A 653 2.31 0.16 7.58
CA SER A 653 1.97 1.29 6.70
C SER A 653 0.96 0.84 5.65
N LEU A 654 0.03 1.71 5.32
CA LEU A 654 -0.94 1.54 4.26
C LEU A 654 -0.83 2.75 3.34
N THR A 655 -0.66 2.51 2.05
CA THR A 655 -0.68 3.55 1.02
C THR A 655 -1.70 3.19 -0.03
N MET A 656 -2.61 4.10 -0.32
CA MET A 656 -3.66 3.92 -1.32
C MET A 656 -3.54 4.99 -2.40
N PRO A 657 -3.66 4.65 -3.68
CA PRO A 657 -3.79 5.65 -4.73
C PRO A 657 -5.17 6.29 -4.66
N LEU A 658 -5.23 7.60 -4.86
CA LEU A 658 -6.49 8.35 -4.77
C LEU A 658 -7.45 8.00 -5.91
N ASP A 659 -6.93 7.62 -7.07
CA ASP A 659 -7.72 7.22 -8.23
C ASP A 659 -8.52 5.92 -8.03
N LEU A 660 -8.22 5.16 -6.97
CA LEU A 660 -9.07 4.03 -6.55
C LEU A 660 -10.53 4.49 -6.33
N PHE A 661 -10.72 5.73 -5.90
CA PHE A 661 -12.01 6.36 -5.57
C PHE A 661 -12.46 7.42 -6.61
N MET A 662 -11.83 7.47 -7.78
CA MET A 662 -12.10 8.50 -8.80
C MET A 662 -12.41 7.88 -10.16
N ASN A 663 -13.18 8.59 -10.98
CA ASN A 663 -13.51 8.22 -12.36
C ASN A 663 -12.43 8.62 -13.37
N GLN A 664 -11.25 8.99 -12.89
CA GLN A 664 -10.07 9.33 -13.69
C GLN A 664 -8.80 8.85 -12.99
N SER A 665 -7.77 8.58 -13.76
CA SER A 665 -6.45 8.22 -13.23
C SER A 665 -5.81 9.39 -12.48
N SER A 666 -5.09 9.10 -11.42
CA SER A 666 -4.34 10.07 -10.62
C SER A 666 -3.11 9.42 -10.00
N ARG A 667 -2.01 10.14 -9.99
CA ARG A 667 -0.75 9.71 -9.32
C ARG A 667 -0.77 9.95 -7.81
N THR A 668 -1.74 10.73 -7.32
CA THR A 668 -1.81 11.09 -5.91
C THR A 668 -2.05 9.85 -5.06
N ARG A 669 -1.25 9.70 -4.01
CA ARG A 669 -1.35 8.62 -3.03
C ARG A 669 -1.62 9.18 -1.66
N ILE A 670 -2.42 8.48 -0.88
CA ILE A 670 -2.68 8.78 0.53
C ILE A 670 -2.06 7.65 1.34
N GLY A 671 -1.22 8.01 2.31
CA GLY A 671 -0.55 7.05 3.17
C GLY A 671 -0.85 7.31 4.64
N THR A 672 -0.94 6.24 5.40
CA THR A 672 -0.97 6.28 6.86
C THR A 672 -0.05 5.20 7.42
N SER A 673 0.47 5.43 8.61
CA SER A 673 1.29 4.45 9.31
C SER A 673 0.89 4.37 10.78
N LEU A 674 0.91 3.16 11.31
CA LEU A 674 0.60 2.88 12.70
C LEU A 674 1.79 2.18 13.36
N ALA A 675 2.49 2.89 14.23
CA ALA A 675 3.51 2.31 15.09
C ALA A 675 2.86 1.58 16.28
N ALA A 676 3.52 0.54 16.77
CA ALA A 676 3.02 -0.20 17.95
C ALA A 676 2.94 0.69 19.19
N TRP A 677 3.91 1.60 19.35
CA TRP A 677 3.96 2.61 20.43
C TRP A 677 4.65 3.87 19.91
N LEU A 678 4.25 5.02 20.45
CA LEU A 678 4.99 6.26 20.23
C LEU A 678 6.25 6.24 21.12
N ARG A 679 7.42 6.01 20.50
CA ARG A 679 8.72 5.91 21.20
C ARG A 679 9.80 6.66 20.44
N ASP A 680 10.96 6.77 21.08
CA ASP A 680 12.08 7.58 20.61
C ASP A 680 13.16 6.75 19.91
N CYS A 681 13.27 5.44 20.24
CA CYS A 681 14.25 4.56 19.58
C CYS A 681 13.89 4.29 18.12
N GLY A 682 14.87 4.29 17.24
CA GLY A 682 14.66 4.09 15.81
C GLY A 682 13.93 5.24 15.11
N ALA A 683 13.77 6.38 15.77
CA ALA A 683 13.11 7.55 15.22
C ALA A 683 14.02 8.29 14.22
N ARG A 684 13.44 8.80 13.14
CA ARG A 684 14.12 9.65 12.15
C ARG A 684 13.35 10.95 11.93
N ALA A 685 14.05 12.03 11.62
CA ALA A 685 13.41 13.24 11.11
C ALA A 685 13.09 13.07 9.61
N TYR A 686 11.98 13.64 9.16
CA TYR A 686 11.69 13.82 7.75
C TYR A 686 12.69 14.81 7.15
N THR A 687 13.09 14.62 5.89
CA THR A 687 14.17 15.42 5.26
C THR A 687 13.79 15.93 3.86
N GLY A 688 12.49 16.06 3.57
CA GLY A 688 11.97 16.42 2.25
C GLY A 688 11.59 15.19 1.40
N LYS A 689 11.38 15.39 0.10
CA LYS A 689 11.01 14.31 -0.84
C LYS A 689 12.21 13.39 -1.08
N GLU A 690 12.10 12.11 -0.63
CA GLU A 690 13.16 11.10 -0.82
C GLU A 690 13.30 10.72 -2.30
N LEU A 691 14.54 10.60 -2.79
CA LEU A 691 14.84 10.27 -4.20
C LEU A 691 14.28 8.91 -4.59
N TYR A 692 14.49 7.88 -3.76
CA TYR A 692 14.02 6.53 -4.09
C TYR A 692 12.52 6.49 -4.33
N GLN A 693 11.71 7.11 -3.48
CA GLN A 693 10.25 7.10 -3.66
C GLN A 693 9.82 7.82 -4.93
N THR A 694 10.44 8.96 -5.25
CA THR A 694 10.15 9.72 -6.46
C THR A 694 10.41 8.88 -7.72
N ILE A 695 11.56 8.20 -7.76
CA ILE A 695 12.00 7.42 -8.93
C ILE A 695 11.27 6.08 -9.02
N PHE A 696 11.12 5.38 -7.89
CA PHE A 696 10.45 4.08 -7.83
C PHE A 696 9.01 4.14 -8.36
N TRP A 697 8.23 5.14 -7.94
CA TRP A 697 6.86 5.28 -8.39
C TRP A 697 6.73 5.70 -9.85
N GLU A 698 7.74 6.30 -10.45
CA GLU A 698 7.76 6.62 -11.89
C GLU A 698 8.09 5.39 -12.74
N ARG A 699 8.85 4.46 -12.18
CA ARG A 699 9.23 3.19 -12.82
C ARG A 699 8.35 2.00 -12.38
N TYR A 700 7.27 2.27 -11.64
CA TYR A 700 6.40 1.23 -11.13
C TYR A 700 5.65 0.50 -12.26
N ASN A 701 5.54 -0.83 -12.14
CA ASN A 701 4.95 -1.72 -13.15
C ASN A 701 5.67 -1.73 -14.51
N GLN A 702 6.98 -1.50 -14.51
CA GLN A 702 7.78 -1.97 -15.65
C GLN A 702 7.64 -3.49 -15.74
N HIS A 703 6.97 -4.00 -16.78
CA HIS A 703 6.99 -5.43 -17.02
C HIS A 703 8.40 -5.85 -17.44
N PRO A 704 9.03 -6.79 -16.74
CA PRO A 704 10.22 -7.42 -17.26
C PRO A 704 9.81 -8.25 -18.47
N LEU A 705 10.35 -7.91 -19.61
CA LEU A 705 10.05 -8.57 -20.89
C LEU A 705 10.44 -10.06 -20.91
N PHE A 706 11.31 -10.50 -19.98
CA PHE A 706 11.75 -11.88 -19.86
C PHE A 706 12.15 -12.21 -18.41
N TYR A 707 11.56 -13.24 -17.89
CA TYR A 707 12.09 -14.10 -16.84
C TYR A 707 12.33 -15.48 -17.41
#